data_055a3030d5686e7df1f00e46f358b1fa
#
_entry.id   055a3030d5686e7df1f00e46f358b1fa
#
_cell.length_a   1.000
_cell.length_b   1.000
_cell.length_c   1.000
_cell.angle_alpha   90.00
_cell.angle_beta   90.00
_cell.angle_gamma   90.00
#
_symmetry.space_group_name_H-M   'P 1'
#
loop_
_entity.id
_entity.type
_entity.pdbx_description
1 polymer ?
#
loop_
_entity_poly.entity_id
_entity_poly.type
_entity_poly.pdbx_seq_one_letter_code
_entity_poly.pdbx_strand_id
1 'polypeptide(L)'
;MPKERKTAVKPAKLDVWQKRLADSDVAWKAQMTKMDRREHLYSGDRELRALTKGDEGQNAPHIRNIVFENIESQVSSAIPSPKVTPRRKEDEALAAKIEHWLRCELDRLPFETINDQAERTVPIQGGVGFLVAWDNRKRTHDTVGEEEVAFLHPKQFAPQPGIYTGIQDMDWFIVRQPTTKENIRRRYDVNVEDEGEQEPQVRGTGDEDTADDAVTMYIGYAKNDRGGIDRYVWVNDIELEDLENYQARRVPVCAHCGRVRPLPGQVIQNRQAVVETAEQDAVEAEQDIVAAETRKQIAGRALAMQLAQDVAAGLGGGLETLAAEGAAAEPEDQRLRYDGEGPCPWCGSTNWTTKEQEYEEVTLPIANSSGLVIPGAQPEIDENGRSVMRPTKIPFYRPDVFPVVLQKSVSVYGQLLGNSDVDVIEDQQNTTNRMEKKIIDRLVKAGTRITLPAKATLRTDPVDGERWFLDSPADKAMIDVYQFSGDLQYELTYLATVYEEARQILGITDSFQGRTDPTATSGKAKEFSAAQAAGRLESKRTMKQAAYAQLFELMFKFWLAYSDEPRPISYKDNEGNTVYEEISRYDFLKQDKDGQYYWEDQFLFGCDDSAPLASNREAMWQETRMNLQTGAFGDPSSTETLILFWSKMEELHYPGAGETKKYLEKRLQQEQQRAAQAQQMQIQLQLLAMQNQQRGQQLGAVAANQSNQAPTGA
;
A
#
# COMPACT_ATOMS: atom_id res chain seq x y z
N MET A 1 -18.29 -28.85 28.06
CA MET A 1 -18.84 -30.11 27.48
C MET A 1 -18.81 -29.94 25.98
N PRO A 2 -18.15 -30.79 25.19
CA PRO A 2 -18.13 -30.68 23.74
C PRO A 2 -19.53 -30.95 23.21
N LYS A 3 -20.03 -30.06 22.34
CA LYS A 3 -21.28 -30.23 21.62
C LYS A 3 -21.15 -31.42 20.69
N GLU A 4 -22.05 -32.40 20.83
CA GLU A 4 -22.17 -33.56 19.95
C GLU A 4 -22.29 -33.13 18.50
N ARG A 5 -21.48 -33.75 17.64
CA ARG A 5 -21.55 -33.62 16.18
C ARG A 5 -22.92 -34.11 15.67
N LYS A 6 -23.72 -33.20 15.17
CA LYS A 6 -24.68 -33.54 14.13
C LYS A 6 -23.87 -33.71 12.86
N THR A 7 -23.97 -34.86 12.20
CA THR A 7 -23.58 -35.07 10.82
C THR A 7 -24.25 -33.99 9.98
N ALA A 8 -23.48 -32.92 9.70
CA ALA A 8 -23.99 -31.76 9.00
C ALA A 8 -24.26 -32.15 7.56
N VAL A 9 -25.54 -32.06 7.15
CA VAL A 9 -25.90 -32.03 5.75
C VAL A 9 -25.11 -30.89 5.14
N LYS A 10 -24.28 -31.18 4.11
CA LYS A 10 -23.51 -30.13 3.41
C LYS A 10 -24.44 -29.00 3.00
N PRO A 11 -24.13 -27.74 3.28
CA PRO A 11 -24.95 -26.63 2.81
C PRO A 11 -25.02 -26.66 1.28
N ALA A 12 -26.20 -26.47 0.71
CA ALA A 12 -26.40 -26.51 -0.76
C ALA A 12 -25.51 -25.48 -1.49
N LYS A 13 -25.13 -24.38 -0.84
CA LYS A 13 -24.19 -23.37 -1.36
C LYS A 13 -22.76 -23.91 -1.47
N LEU A 14 -22.30 -24.73 -0.52
CA LEU A 14 -20.96 -25.30 -0.55
C LEU A 14 -20.75 -26.20 -1.77
N ASP A 15 -21.74 -27.03 -2.12
CA ASP A 15 -21.64 -27.87 -3.31
C ASP A 15 -21.51 -27.07 -4.61
N VAL A 16 -22.16 -25.89 -4.68
CA VAL A 16 -22.03 -24.97 -5.83
C VAL A 16 -20.61 -24.41 -5.91
N TRP A 17 -20.03 -23.98 -4.77
CA TRP A 17 -18.69 -23.43 -4.75
C TRP A 17 -17.62 -24.49 -5.01
N GLN A 18 -17.76 -25.69 -4.48
CA GLN A 18 -16.87 -26.81 -4.77
C GLN A 18 -16.93 -27.21 -6.25
N LYS A 19 -18.11 -27.17 -6.87
CA LYS A 19 -18.25 -27.40 -8.32
C LYS A 19 -17.55 -26.32 -9.13
N ARG A 20 -17.73 -25.03 -8.77
CA ARG A 20 -17.02 -23.91 -9.42
C ARG A 20 -15.51 -24.07 -9.31
N LEU A 21 -15.01 -24.48 -8.13
CA LEU A 21 -13.60 -24.76 -7.92
C LEU A 21 -13.11 -25.90 -8.82
N ALA A 22 -13.83 -27.01 -8.88
CA ALA A 22 -13.49 -28.14 -9.73
C ALA A 22 -13.47 -27.76 -11.23
N ASP A 23 -14.46 -27.00 -11.70
CA ASP A 23 -14.51 -26.48 -13.07
C ASP A 23 -13.31 -25.59 -13.39
N SER A 24 -12.91 -24.72 -12.43
CA SER A 24 -11.72 -23.90 -12.54
C SER A 24 -10.45 -24.73 -12.55
N ASP A 25 -10.32 -25.75 -11.69
CA ASP A 25 -9.14 -26.60 -11.60
C ASP A 25 -8.90 -27.35 -12.92
N VAL A 26 -9.95 -27.88 -13.54
CA VAL A 26 -9.86 -28.53 -14.85
C VAL A 26 -9.34 -27.53 -15.91
N ALA A 27 -9.90 -26.34 -15.96
CA ALA A 27 -9.52 -25.32 -16.96
C ALA A 27 -8.12 -24.74 -16.69
N TRP A 28 -7.73 -24.58 -15.42
CA TRP A 28 -6.48 -23.94 -15.01
C TRP A 28 -5.29 -24.90 -14.89
N LYS A 29 -5.54 -26.23 -14.92
CA LYS A 29 -4.51 -27.29 -14.76
C LYS A 29 -3.31 -27.11 -15.68
N ALA A 30 -3.56 -26.80 -16.96
CA ALA A 30 -2.48 -26.60 -17.92
C ALA A 30 -1.63 -25.38 -17.58
N GLN A 31 -2.22 -24.32 -17.03
CA GLN A 31 -1.49 -23.16 -16.56
C GLN A 31 -0.69 -23.44 -15.30
N MET A 32 -1.24 -24.18 -14.35
CA MET A 32 -0.53 -24.62 -13.13
C MET A 32 0.74 -25.38 -13.48
N THR A 33 0.65 -26.37 -14.38
CA THR A 33 1.83 -27.15 -14.84
C THR A 33 2.88 -26.25 -15.51
N LYS A 34 2.46 -25.23 -16.28
CA LYS A 34 3.40 -24.25 -16.85
C LYS A 34 4.06 -23.41 -15.77
N MET A 35 3.30 -23.00 -14.75
CA MET A 35 3.81 -22.20 -13.62
C MET A 35 4.89 -22.96 -12.86
N ASP A 36 4.67 -24.24 -12.55
CA ASP A 36 5.67 -25.10 -11.90
C ASP A 36 6.95 -25.19 -12.74
N ARG A 37 6.81 -25.44 -14.04
CA ARG A 37 7.95 -25.49 -14.95
C ARG A 37 8.74 -24.18 -15.01
N ARG A 38 8.05 -23.03 -15.02
CA ARG A 38 8.69 -21.70 -15.03
C ARG A 38 9.49 -21.44 -13.75
N GLU A 39 8.94 -21.80 -12.59
CA GLU A 39 9.62 -21.68 -11.32
C GLU A 39 10.85 -22.58 -11.24
N HIS A 40 10.75 -23.81 -11.71
CA HIS A 40 11.89 -24.72 -11.81
C HIS A 40 13.00 -24.17 -12.71
N LEU A 41 12.64 -23.60 -13.87
CA LEU A 41 13.62 -22.99 -14.76
C LEU A 41 14.29 -21.75 -14.13
N TYR A 42 13.52 -20.92 -13.41
CA TYR A 42 14.05 -19.76 -12.71
C TYR A 42 14.93 -20.14 -11.54
N SER A 43 14.53 -21.07 -10.69
CA SER A 43 15.33 -21.56 -9.56
C SER A 43 16.56 -22.35 -10.01
N GLY A 44 16.55 -22.86 -11.23
CA GLY A 44 17.62 -23.69 -11.75
C GLY A 44 17.66 -25.06 -11.12
N ASP A 45 16.51 -25.65 -10.81
CA ASP A 45 16.36 -26.93 -10.14
C ASP A 45 17.12 -28.06 -10.88
N ARG A 46 17.71 -28.94 -10.09
CA ARG A 46 18.57 -30.02 -10.57
C ARG A 46 17.77 -31.10 -11.30
N GLU A 47 16.51 -31.32 -11.00
CA GLU A 47 15.66 -32.32 -11.66
C GLU A 47 15.46 -32.03 -13.15
N LEU A 48 15.28 -30.77 -13.53
CA LEU A 48 15.21 -30.34 -14.93
C LEU A 48 16.54 -30.47 -15.69
N ARG A 49 17.64 -30.66 -14.97
CA ARG A 49 18.97 -30.82 -15.54
C ARG A 49 19.27 -32.25 -15.98
N ALA A 50 18.48 -33.23 -15.54
CA ALA A 50 18.59 -34.62 -15.98
C ALA A 50 18.10 -34.74 -17.44
N LEU A 51 19.03 -34.59 -18.39
CA LEU A 51 18.70 -34.56 -19.82
C LEU A 51 18.57 -35.93 -20.48
N THR A 52 18.92 -37.01 -19.78
CA THR A 52 18.90 -38.39 -20.29
C THR A 52 18.52 -39.38 -19.22
N LYS A 53 17.71 -40.39 -19.58
CA LYS A 53 17.48 -41.60 -18.74
C LYS A 53 18.82 -42.24 -18.45
N GLY A 54 19.25 -42.28 -17.20
CA GLY A 54 20.55 -42.81 -16.74
C GLY A 54 21.41 -41.80 -15.98
N ASP A 55 21.02 -40.51 -15.99
CA ASP A 55 21.69 -39.48 -15.17
C ASP A 55 21.03 -39.32 -13.78
N GLU A 56 20.00 -40.13 -13.50
CA GLU A 56 19.33 -40.16 -12.20
C GLU A 56 20.33 -40.49 -11.08
N GLY A 57 20.56 -39.53 -10.20
CA GLY A 57 21.48 -39.68 -9.07
C GLY A 57 22.92 -39.17 -9.28
N GLN A 58 23.28 -38.64 -10.45
CA GLN A 58 24.56 -37.95 -10.63
C GLN A 58 24.38 -36.46 -10.31
N ASN A 59 25.39 -35.87 -9.63
CA ASN A 59 25.42 -34.43 -9.42
C ASN A 59 25.34 -33.71 -10.73
N ALA A 60 24.28 -32.88 -10.92
CA ALA A 60 24.11 -32.09 -12.12
C ALA A 60 25.33 -31.19 -12.31
N PRO A 61 25.88 -31.09 -13.54
CA PRO A 61 27.00 -30.20 -13.81
C PRO A 61 26.55 -28.74 -13.53
N HIS A 62 27.55 -27.89 -13.26
CA HIS A 62 27.30 -26.46 -13.18
C HIS A 62 26.66 -25.98 -14.48
N ILE A 63 25.51 -25.34 -14.38
CA ILE A 63 24.78 -24.81 -15.55
C ILE A 63 24.55 -23.33 -15.34
N ARG A 64 24.81 -22.53 -16.36
CA ARG A 64 24.51 -21.10 -16.36
C ARG A 64 23.00 -20.89 -16.43
N ASN A 65 22.42 -20.32 -15.38
CA ASN A 65 21.00 -19.99 -15.36
C ASN A 65 20.79 -18.61 -16.02
N ILE A 66 20.56 -18.63 -17.35
CA ILE A 66 20.29 -17.40 -18.13
C ILE A 66 18.89 -16.84 -17.87
N VAL A 67 17.95 -17.68 -17.45
CA VAL A 67 16.59 -17.26 -17.06
C VAL A 67 16.69 -16.35 -15.83
N PHE A 68 17.34 -16.81 -14.79
CA PHE A 68 17.54 -16.03 -13.56
C PHE A 68 18.26 -14.70 -13.84
N GLU A 69 19.38 -14.75 -14.58
CA GLU A 69 20.16 -13.55 -14.89
C GLU A 69 19.33 -12.49 -15.63
N ASN A 70 18.53 -12.91 -16.62
CA ASN A 70 17.75 -12.00 -17.42
C ASN A 70 16.54 -11.43 -16.64
N ILE A 71 15.92 -12.21 -15.76
CA ILE A 71 14.80 -11.72 -14.92
C ILE A 71 15.32 -10.72 -13.89
N GLU A 72 16.37 -11.07 -13.13
CA GLU A 72 16.94 -10.18 -12.11
C GLU A 72 17.45 -8.86 -12.71
N SER A 73 17.88 -8.86 -13.97
CA SER A 73 18.27 -7.62 -14.64
C SER A 73 17.11 -6.66 -14.95
N GLN A 74 15.87 -7.15 -14.95
CA GLN A 74 14.67 -6.36 -15.21
C GLN A 74 13.98 -5.88 -13.92
N VAL A 75 14.28 -6.48 -12.77
CA VAL A 75 13.65 -6.15 -11.48
C VAL A 75 13.88 -4.69 -11.14
N SER A 76 12.79 -3.96 -10.91
CA SER A 76 12.80 -2.56 -10.54
C SER A 76 12.24 -2.40 -9.13
N SER A 77 13.02 -1.79 -8.24
CA SER A 77 12.54 -1.46 -6.88
C SER A 77 11.60 -0.25 -6.85
N ALA A 78 11.41 0.45 -7.97
CA ALA A 78 10.59 1.65 -8.00
C ALA A 78 9.10 1.31 -7.91
N ILE A 79 8.46 1.80 -6.84
CA ILE A 79 7.02 1.77 -6.67
C ILE A 79 6.43 2.94 -7.46
N PRO A 80 5.42 2.72 -8.34
CA PRO A 80 4.75 3.81 -9.03
C PRO A 80 4.10 4.78 -8.04
N SER A 81 4.38 6.07 -8.18
CA SER A 81 3.78 7.10 -7.33
C SER A 81 2.33 7.35 -7.74
N PRO A 82 1.37 7.41 -6.82
CA PRO A 82 -0.02 7.70 -7.17
C PRO A 82 -0.17 9.12 -7.71
N LYS A 83 -1.02 9.26 -8.72
CA LYS A 83 -1.48 10.52 -9.28
C LYS A 83 -2.98 10.48 -9.46
N VAL A 84 -3.66 11.46 -8.89
CA VAL A 84 -5.12 11.54 -8.93
C VAL A 84 -5.55 12.80 -9.64
N THR A 85 -6.37 12.65 -10.67
CA THR A 85 -6.87 13.77 -11.46
C THR A 85 -8.38 13.90 -11.28
N PRO A 86 -8.89 15.07 -10.87
CA PRO A 86 -10.31 15.28 -10.71
C PRO A 86 -11.00 15.37 -12.09
N ARG A 87 -12.24 14.93 -12.17
CA ARG A 87 -13.07 15.15 -13.37
C ARG A 87 -13.70 16.55 -13.42
N ARG A 88 -13.80 17.20 -12.27
CA ARG A 88 -14.35 18.55 -12.11
C ARG A 88 -13.33 19.44 -11.42
N LYS A 89 -13.24 20.70 -11.83
CA LYS A 89 -12.29 21.66 -11.24
C LYS A 89 -12.52 21.89 -9.74
N GLU A 90 -13.75 21.75 -9.28
CA GLU A 90 -14.13 21.92 -7.88
C GLU A 90 -13.51 20.86 -6.97
N ASP A 91 -13.13 19.71 -7.54
CA ASP A 91 -12.60 18.54 -6.82
C ASP A 91 -11.06 18.48 -6.81
N GLU A 92 -10.39 19.52 -7.28
CA GLU A 92 -8.92 19.57 -7.36
C GLU A 92 -8.26 19.39 -5.97
N ALA A 93 -8.81 20.05 -4.96
CA ALA A 93 -8.33 19.91 -3.59
C ALA A 93 -8.55 18.50 -3.01
N LEU A 94 -9.70 17.87 -3.34
CA LEU A 94 -10.01 16.51 -2.91
C LEU A 94 -9.09 15.49 -3.60
N ALA A 95 -8.82 15.67 -4.89
CA ALA A 95 -7.90 14.81 -5.63
C ALA A 95 -6.47 14.87 -5.04
N ALA A 96 -6.00 16.06 -4.67
CA ALA A 96 -4.72 16.23 -4.00
C ALA A 96 -4.69 15.55 -2.62
N LYS A 97 -5.77 15.63 -1.84
CA LYS A 97 -5.90 14.91 -0.55
C LYS A 97 -5.83 13.40 -0.72
N ILE A 98 -6.53 12.84 -1.73
CA ILE A 98 -6.46 11.40 -2.05
C ILE A 98 -5.03 10.99 -2.41
N GLU A 99 -4.34 11.79 -3.22
CA GLU A 99 -2.96 11.50 -3.63
C GLU A 99 -2.00 11.47 -2.43
N HIS A 100 -2.13 12.43 -1.51
CA HIS A 100 -1.33 12.47 -0.28
C HIS A 100 -1.68 11.31 0.65
N TRP A 101 -2.95 10.98 0.79
CA TRP A 101 -3.39 9.84 1.59
C TRP A 101 -2.84 8.51 1.02
N LEU A 102 -2.93 8.29 -0.29
CA LEU A 102 -2.39 7.08 -0.93
C LEU A 102 -0.88 6.95 -0.71
N ARG A 103 -0.12 8.05 -0.76
CA ARG A 103 1.32 8.02 -0.46
C ARG A 103 1.59 7.61 0.98
N CYS A 104 0.85 8.18 1.94
CA CYS A 104 0.96 7.78 3.35
C CYS A 104 0.61 6.30 3.57
N GLU A 105 -0.41 5.78 2.87
CA GLU A 105 -0.80 4.37 2.96
C GLU A 105 0.25 3.44 2.35
N LEU A 106 0.86 3.80 1.22
CA LEU A 106 1.96 3.03 0.63
C LEU A 106 3.19 2.98 1.55
N ASP A 107 3.50 4.08 2.24
CA ASP A 107 4.60 4.14 3.22
C ASP A 107 4.27 3.31 4.49
N ARG A 108 2.99 3.22 4.88
CA ARG A 108 2.53 2.41 6.03
C ARG A 108 2.54 0.92 5.74
N LEU A 109 2.14 0.53 4.54
CA LEU A 109 2.10 -0.86 4.10
C LEU A 109 3.52 -1.35 3.79
N PRO A 110 3.84 -2.65 3.95
CA PRO A 110 5.13 -3.23 3.54
C PRO A 110 5.22 -3.35 2.01
N PHE A 111 4.97 -2.23 1.31
CA PHE A 111 4.75 -2.22 -0.13
C PHE A 111 6.02 -2.50 -0.93
N GLU A 112 7.21 -2.21 -0.34
CA GLU A 112 8.50 -2.59 -0.95
C GLU A 112 8.59 -4.11 -1.13
N THR A 113 8.19 -4.87 -0.11
CA THR A 113 8.20 -6.34 -0.17
C THR A 113 7.18 -6.87 -1.18
N ILE A 114 5.98 -6.30 -1.20
CA ILE A 114 4.91 -6.66 -2.15
C ILE A 114 5.36 -6.36 -3.59
N ASN A 115 5.94 -5.18 -3.81
CA ASN A 115 6.47 -4.79 -5.13
C ASN A 115 7.63 -5.68 -5.57
N ASP A 116 8.56 -6.01 -4.66
CA ASP A 116 9.69 -6.90 -4.95
C ASP A 116 9.22 -8.29 -5.38
N GLN A 117 8.23 -8.86 -4.69
CA GLN A 117 7.62 -10.13 -5.07
C GLN A 117 6.89 -10.04 -6.42
N ALA A 118 6.18 -8.95 -6.68
CA ALA A 118 5.48 -8.73 -7.94
C ALA A 118 6.45 -8.59 -9.11
N GLU A 119 7.52 -7.79 -8.95
CA GLU A 119 8.53 -7.54 -9.99
C GLU A 119 9.26 -8.81 -10.44
N ARG A 120 9.44 -9.79 -9.56
CA ARG A 120 9.99 -11.11 -9.92
C ARG A 120 8.94 -12.02 -10.51
N THR A 121 7.75 -12.06 -9.92
CA THR A 121 6.71 -13.01 -10.34
C THR A 121 6.09 -12.65 -11.68
N VAL A 122 5.92 -11.36 -12.01
CA VAL A 122 5.33 -10.93 -13.28
C VAL A 122 6.10 -11.45 -14.49
N PRO A 123 7.43 -11.30 -14.63
CA PRO A 123 8.16 -11.86 -15.76
C PRO A 123 8.21 -13.39 -15.73
N ILE A 124 8.18 -14.03 -14.55
CA ILE A 124 8.18 -15.49 -14.43
C ILE A 124 6.83 -16.07 -14.84
N GLN A 125 5.74 -15.59 -14.27
CA GLN A 125 4.41 -16.18 -14.43
C GLN A 125 3.52 -15.49 -15.46
N GLY A 126 3.92 -14.32 -15.95
CA GLY A 126 3.15 -13.51 -16.89
C GLY A 126 2.15 -12.57 -16.21
N GLY A 127 2.04 -12.59 -14.89
CA GLY A 127 1.20 -11.67 -14.13
C GLY A 127 1.08 -12.07 -12.67
N VAL A 128 0.49 -11.19 -11.86
CA VAL A 128 0.22 -11.37 -10.42
C VAL A 128 -1.09 -10.70 -10.04
N GLY A 129 -1.62 -11.02 -8.87
CA GLY A 129 -2.76 -10.34 -8.27
C GLY A 129 -2.38 -9.51 -7.04
N PHE A 130 -3.18 -8.49 -6.77
CA PHE A 130 -3.19 -7.78 -5.49
C PHE A 130 -4.59 -7.90 -4.91
N LEU A 131 -4.68 -8.36 -3.66
CA LEU A 131 -5.93 -8.44 -2.92
C LEU A 131 -6.00 -7.27 -1.96
N VAL A 132 -7.00 -6.43 -2.10
CA VAL A 132 -7.29 -5.33 -1.17
C VAL A 132 -8.35 -5.80 -0.17
N ALA A 133 -8.08 -5.66 1.09
CA ALA A 133 -8.97 -6.04 2.16
C ALA A 133 -9.00 -4.97 3.26
N TRP A 134 -10.08 -4.94 4.02
CA TRP A 134 -10.18 -4.11 5.21
C TRP A 134 -10.20 -4.99 6.46
N ASP A 135 -9.25 -4.77 7.38
CA ASP A 135 -9.17 -5.52 8.64
C ASP A 135 -9.65 -4.68 9.83
N ASN A 136 -10.87 -4.93 10.27
CA ASN A 136 -11.48 -4.27 11.43
C ASN A 136 -10.84 -4.62 12.79
N ARG A 137 -9.92 -5.59 12.83
CA ARG A 137 -9.25 -6.02 14.08
C ARG A 137 -8.07 -5.12 14.41
N LYS A 138 -7.48 -4.50 13.40
CA LYS A 138 -6.40 -3.53 13.61
C LYS A 138 -7.01 -2.27 14.20
N ARG A 139 -6.51 -1.88 15.37
CA ARG A 139 -6.99 -0.70 16.10
C ARG A 139 -5.81 0.10 16.60
N THR A 140 -5.86 1.39 16.35
CA THR A 140 -5.02 2.37 17.03
C THR A 140 -5.84 3.02 18.16
N HIS A 141 -5.27 4.00 18.86
CA HIS A 141 -6.03 4.73 19.88
C HIS A 141 -7.14 5.61 19.26
N ASP A 142 -6.97 6.05 18.00
CA ASP A 142 -7.87 6.98 17.32
C ASP A 142 -8.73 6.32 16.24
N THR A 143 -8.27 5.21 15.66
CA THR A 143 -8.91 4.63 14.47
C THR A 143 -9.17 3.15 14.61
N VAL A 144 -10.29 2.69 14.04
CA VAL A 144 -10.69 1.28 13.95
C VAL A 144 -10.64 0.82 12.51
N GLY A 145 -9.94 -0.30 12.30
CA GLY A 145 -9.75 -0.91 10.99
C GLY A 145 -8.64 -0.24 10.19
N GLU A 146 -7.97 -1.03 9.39
CA GLU A 146 -6.92 -0.61 8.47
C GLU A 146 -7.05 -1.34 7.15
N GLU A 147 -6.62 -0.68 6.10
CA GLU A 147 -6.50 -1.29 4.79
C GLU A 147 -5.28 -2.21 4.74
N GLU A 148 -5.45 -3.33 4.09
CA GLU A 148 -4.41 -4.33 3.85
C GLU A 148 -4.36 -4.68 2.37
N VAL A 149 -3.16 -4.67 1.82
CA VAL A 149 -2.90 -5.13 0.46
C VAL A 149 -2.05 -6.39 0.54
N ALA A 150 -2.54 -7.49 -0.01
CA ALA A 150 -1.84 -8.76 -0.04
C ALA A 150 -1.42 -9.12 -1.47
N PHE A 151 -0.19 -9.61 -1.60
CA PHE A 151 0.28 -10.20 -2.84
C PHE A 151 -0.41 -11.55 -3.10
N LEU A 152 -0.91 -11.75 -4.31
CA LEU A 152 -1.51 -12.99 -4.76
C LEU A 152 -0.70 -13.61 -5.89
N HIS A 153 -0.06 -14.74 -5.61
CA HIS A 153 0.61 -15.52 -6.65
C HIS A 153 -0.42 -16.15 -7.60
N PRO A 154 -0.15 -16.26 -8.92
CA PRO A 154 -1.11 -16.83 -9.88
C PRO A 154 -1.56 -18.28 -9.58
N LYS A 155 -0.78 -19.05 -8.84
CA LYS A 155 -1.20 -20.37 -8.34
C LYS A 155 -2.37 -20.31 -7.35
N GLN A 156 -2.55 -19.15 -6.70
CA GLN A 156 -3.67 -18.93 -5.78
C GLN A 156 -4.97 -18.59 -6.50
N PHE A 157 -4.94 -18.42 -7.82
CA PHE A 157 -6.13 -18.11 -8.60
C PHE A 157 -6.93 -19.38 -8.94
N ALA A 158 -8.25 -19.27 -8.81
CA ALA A 158 -9.20 -20.19 -9.40
C ALA A 158 -10.26 -19.35 -10.14
N PRO A 159 -9.93 -18.90 -11.39
CA PRO A 159 -10.78 -18.02 -12.17
C PRO A 159 -11.94 -18.76 -12.82
N GLN A 160 -13.01 -18.03 -13.14
CA GLN A 160 -14.11 -18.54 -13.94
C GLN A 160 -13.62 -18.93 -15.34
N PRO A 161 -13.88 -20.15 -15.81
CA PRO A 161 -13.52 -20.57 -17.16
C PRO A 161 -14.20 -19.74 -18.25
N GLY A 162 -13.48 -19.47 -19.34
CA GLY A 162 -14.02 -18.80 -20.53
C GLY A 162 -13.92 -17.27 -20.52
N ILE A 163 -13.60 -16.63 -19.41
CA ILE A 163 -13.41 -15.17 -19.31
C ILE A 163 -11.93 -14.87 -19.12
N TYR A 164 -11.34 -14.13 -20.07
CA TYR A 164 -9.90 -13.84 -20.11
C TYR A 164 -9.57 -12.34 -20.11
N THR A 165 -10.58 -11.48 -20.20
CA THR A 165 -10.41 -10.03 -20.29
C THR A 165 -9.89 -9.44 -18.99
N GLY A 166 -10.51 -9.77 -17.87
CA GLY A 166 -10.13 -9.32 -16.55
C GLY A 166 -10.91 -10.02 -15.45
N ILE A 167 -10.45 -9.92 -14.22
CA ILE A 167 -11.14 -10.50 -13.06
C ILE A 167 -12.49 -9.79 -12.82
N GLN A 168 -12.55 -8.48 -13.03
CA GLN A 168 -13.78 -7.69 -12.84
C GLN A 168 -14.91 -8.06 -13.81
N ASP A 169 -14.59 -8.68 -14.95
CA ASP A 169 -15.58 -9.11 -15.95
C ASP A 169 -16.19 -10.49 -15.63
N MET A 170 -15.61 -11.22 -14.66
CA MET A 170 -16.09 -12.53 -14.23
C MET A 170 -17.36 -12.40 -13.40
N ASP A 171 -18.19 -13.47 -13.40
CA ASP A 171 -19.33 -13.59 -12.48
C ASP A 171 -18.88 -14.08 -11.10
N TRP A 172 -17.79 -14.87 -11.06
CA TRP A 172 -17.21 -15.37 -9.84
C TRP A 172 -15.71 -15.57 -9.97
N PHE A 173 -15.01 -15.46 -8.84
CA PHE A 173 -13.56 -15.67 -8.70
C PHE A 173 -13.26 -16.28 -7.35
N ILE A 174 -12.36 -17.27 -7.29
CA ILE A 174 -11.96 -17.92 -6.04
C ILE A 174 -10.47 -17.69 -5.81
N VAL A 175 -10.13 -17.34 -4.58
CA VAL A 175 -8.74 -17.21 -4.10
C VAL A 175 -8.41 -18.38 -3.19
N ARG A 176 -7.30 -19.08 -3.46
CA ARG A 176 -6.73 -20.10 -2.59
C ARG A 176 -5.75 -19.43 -1.65
N GLN A 177 -6.03 -19.47 -0.37
CA GLN A 177 -5.17 -18.88 0.65
C GLN A 177 -4.57 -19.97 1.54
N PRO A 178 -3.27 -20.26 1.44
CA PRO A 178 -2.61 -21.17 2.37
C PRO A 178 -2.64 -20.53 3.78
N THR A 179 -3.01 -21.34 4.76
CA THR A 179 -3.13 -20.92 6.17
C THR A 179 -2.88 -22.11 7.09
N THR A 180 -2.94 -21.90 8.40
CA THR A 180 -2.84 -22.97 9.40
C THR A 180 -4.18 -23.21 10.08
N LYS A 181 -4.39 -24.44 10.58
CA LYS A 181 -5.58 -24.81 11.35
C LYS A 181 -5.78 -23.88 12.57
N GLU A 182 -4.69 -23.49 13.22
CA GLU A 182 -4.75 -22.60 14.38
C GLU A 182 -5.20 -21.18 13.97
N ASN A 183 -4.80 -20.67 12.81
CA ASN A 183 -5.29 -19.38 12.31
C ASN A 183 -6.79 -19.41 12.02
N ILE A 184 -7.28 -20.52 11.45
CA ILE A 184 -8.73 -20.70 11.22
C ILE A 184 -9.47 -20.73 12.55
N ARG A 185 -8.97 -21.50 13.51
CA ARG A 185 -9.55 -21.57 14.85
C ARG A 185 -9.63 -20.19 15.52
N ARG A 186 -8.56 -19.39 15.43
CA ARG A 186 -8.54 -18.04 16.01
C ARG A 186 -9.50 -17.09 15.29
N ARG A 187 -9.63 -17.25 13.98
CA ARG A 187 -10.39 -16.32 13.15
C ARG A 187 -11.88 -16.61 13.14
N TYR A 188 -12.23 -17.88 13.06
CA TYR A 188 -13.62 -18.34 12.85
C TYR A 188 -14.18 -19.16 14.01
N ASP A 189 -13.38 -19.42 15.05
CA ASP A 189 -13.75 -20.30 16.19
C ASP A 189 -14.20 -21.72 15.77
N VAL A 190 -13.61 -22.23 14.68
CA VAL A 190 -13.91 -23.54 14.09
C VAL A 190 -12.68 -24.42 14.14
N ASN A 191 -12.82 -25.65 14.65
CA ASN A 191 -11.76 -26.64 14.62
C ASN A 191 -11.85 -27.43 13.32
N VAL A 192 -10.78 -27.38 12.52
CA VAL A 192 -10.60 -28.19 11.31
C VAL A 192 -9.88 -29.46 11.72
N GLU A 193 -10.61 -30.60 11.72
CA GLU A 193 -10.00 -31.91 12.00
C GLU A 193 -9.36 -32.48 10.76
N ASP A 194 -8.40 -33.41 10.95
CA ASP A 194 -7.68 -34.10 9.87
C ASP A 194 -8.60 -35.12 9.18
N GLU A 195 -9.49 -34.68 8.32
CA GLU A 195 -10.21 -35.58 7.42
C GLU A 195 -9.45 -35.68 6.09
N GLY A 196 -8.55 -36.68 6.03
CA GLY A 196 -7.85 -37.08 4.80
C GLY A 196 -6.66 -36.16 4.45
N GLU A 197 -5.57 -36.80 4.08
CA GLU A 197 -4.35 -36.20 3.55
C GLU A 197 -4.61 -35.42 2.24
N GLN A 198 -5.29 -34.28 2.32
CA GLN A 198 -5.28 -33.33 1.22
C GLN A 198 -4.03 -32.48 1.37
N GLU A 199 -3.03 -32.84 0.59
CA GLU A 199 -1.85 -32.00 0.41
C GLU A 199 -2.28 -30.56 0.08
N PRO A 200 -1.72 -29.53 0.75
CA PRO A 200 -2.04 -28.14 0.42
C PRO A 200 -1.78 -27.91 -1.07
N GLN A 201 -2.81 -27.47 -1.81
CA GLN A 201 -2.73 -27.27 -3.27
C GLN A 201 -1.75 -26.16 -3.67
N VAL A 202 -1.40 -25.30 -2.73
CA VAL A 202 -0.42 -24.24 -2.92
C VAL A 202 0.71 -24.47 -1.93
N ARG A 203 1.80 -25.07 -2.41
CA ARG A 203 3.03 -25.24 -1.63
C ARG A 203 4.01 -24.12 -1.97
N GLY A 204 4.82 -23.71 -0.98
CA GLY A 204 6.03 -22.95 -1.26
C GLY A 204 7.04 -23.79 -2.03
N THR A 205 7.96 -23.16 -2.72
CA THR A 205 9.04 -23.83 -3.49
C THR A 205 10.15 -24.44 -2.63
N GLY A 206 10.08 -24.31 -1.29
CA GLY A 206 11.04 -24.89 -0.36
C GLY A 206 10.72 -26.34 -0.03
N ASP A 207 11.77 -27.18 -0.01
CA ASP A 207 11.69 -28.61 0.34
C ASP A 207 11.43 -28.87 1.85
N GLU A 208 11.29 -27.79 2.64
CA GLU A 208 11.16 -27.90 4.08
C GLU A 208 9.71 -28.02 4.49
N ASP A 209 9.43 -29.16 5.09
CA ASP A 209 8.30 -29.48 5.98
C ASP A 209 7.05 -28.63 5.79
N THR A 210 6.12 -29.15 4.99
CA THR A 210 4.70 -28.76 5.17
C THR A 210 4.39 -29.02 6.64
N ALA A 211 4.24 -27.96 7.41
CA ALA A 211 3.77 -28.08 8.79
C ALA A 211 2.51 -28.96 8.76
N ASP A 212 2.44 -29.97 9.62
CA ASP A 212 1.29 -30.89 9.73
C ASP A 212 -0.06 -30.14 9.86
N ASP A 213 -0.01 -28.86 10.21
CA ASP A 213 -1.15 -27.98 10.38
C ASP A 213 -1.50 -27.10 9.16
N ALA A 214 -0.79 -27.20 8.03
CA ALA A 214 -1.04 -26.39 6.86
C ALA A 214 -2.32 -26.84 6.13
N VAL A 215 -3.21 -25.88 5.85
CA VAL A 215 -4.46 -26.11 5.11
C VAL A 215 -4.69 -24.99 4.09
N THR A 216 -5.42 -25.28 3.03
CA THR A 216 -5.83 -24.26 2.05
C THR A 216 -7.24 -23.80 2.35
N MET A 217 -7.39 -22.51 2.65
CA MET A 217 -8.67 -21.83 2.77
C MET A 217 -9.07 -21.26 1.41
N TYR A 218 -10.34 -21.43 1.05
CA TYR A 218 -10.88 -20.93 -0.19
C TYR A 218 -11.80 -19.74 0.08
N ILE A 219 -11.59 -18.65 -0.63
CA ILE A 219 -12.39 -17.44 -0.55
C ILE A 219 -13.03 -17.20 -1.92
N GLY A 220 -14.31 -17.45 -2.02
CA GLY A 220 -15.10 -17.23 -3.24
C GLY A 220 -15.77 -15.87 -3.22
N TYR A 221 -15.68 -15.15 -4.32
CA TYR A 221 -16.40 -13.91 -4.59
C TYR A 221 -17.31 -14.11 -5.78
N ALA A 222 -18.59 -13.71 -5.71
CA ALA A 222 -19.53 -13.78 -6.80
C ALA A 222 -20.40 -12.54 -6.89
N LYS A 223 -20.68 -12.10 -8.11
CA LYS A 223 -21.68 -11.05 -8.37
C LYS A 223 -23.05 -11.62 -8.13
N ASN A 224 -23.91 -10.86 -7.44
CA ASN A 224 -25.29 -11.21 -7.19
C ASN A 224 -26.25 -10.42 -8.09
N ASP A 225 -27.52 -10.85 -8.14
CA ASP A 225 -28.54 -10.22 -8.96
C ASP A 225 -28.92 -8.79 -8.53
N ARG A 226 -28.46 -8.37 -7.33
CA ARG A 226 -28.68 -7.03 -6.76
C ARG A 226 -27.56 -6.04 -7.11
N GLY A 227 -26.56 -6.47 -7.89
CA GLY A 227 -25.40 -5.67 -8.27
C GLY A 227 -24.28 -5.62 -7.23
N GLY A 228 -24.44 -6.30 -6.09
CA GLY A 228 -23.40 -6.42 -5.06
C GLY A 228 -22.54 -7.67 -5.26
N ILE A 229 -21.59 -7.87 -4.33
CA ILE A 229 -20.67 -9.01 -4.33
C ILE A 229 -20.89 -9.84 -3.08
N ASP A 230 -21.09 -11.15 -3.28
CA ASP A 230 -21.16 -12.13 -2.22
C ASP A 230 -19.77 -12.68 -1.94
N ARG A 231 -19.50 -12.99 -0.67
CA ARG A 231 -18.27 -13.61 -0.21
C ARG A 231 -18.60 -14.92 0.49
N TYR A 232 -17.93 -16.00 0.09
CA TYR A 232 -18.09 -17.32 0.67
C TYR A 232 -16.74 -17.90 1.04
N VAL A 233 -16.55 -18.31 2.28
CA VAL A 233 -15.27 -18.84 2.77
C VAL A 233 -15.48 -20.25 3.29
N TRP A 234 -14.62 -21.18 2.87
CA TRP A 234 -14.67 -22.57 3.29
C TRP A 234 -13.28 -23.22 3.35
N VAL A 235 -13.19 -24.30 4.08
CA VAL A 235 -12.02 -25.19 4.16
C VAL A 235 -12.54 -26.64 4.12
N ASN A 236 -12.02 -27.44 3.20
CA ASN A 236 -12.51 -28.80 2.96
C ASN A 236 -14.04 -28.81 2.78
N ASP A 237 -14.76 -29.52 3.66
CA ASP A 237 -16.23 -29.60 3.68
C ASP A 237 -16.87 -28.68 4.73
N ILE A 238 -16.10 -27.77 5.32
CA ILE A 238 -16.56 -26.89 6.40
C ILE A 238 -16.76 -25.49 5.85
N GLU A 239 -17.98 -24.98 5.98
CA GLU A 239 -18.29 -23.57 5.75
C GLU A 239 -17.79 -22.72 6.92
N LEU A 240 -17.02 -21.68 6.63
CA LEU A 240 -16.51 -20.74 7.62
C LEU A 240 -17.32 -19.46 7.62
N GLU A 241 -17.69 -18.95 6.44
CA GLU A 241 -18.39 -17.67 6.30
C GLU A 241 -19.25 -17.65 5.04
N ASP A 242 -20.51 -17.20 5.16
CA ASP A 242 -21.43 -16.93 4.04
C ASP A 242 -21.97 -15.50 4.19
N LEU A 243 -21.47 -14.58 3.40
CA LEU A 243 -21.85 -13.17 3.41
C LEU A 243 -22.43 -12.77 2.07
N GLU A 244 -23.73 -12.62 2.01
CA GLU A 244 -24.40 -11.95 0.88
C GLU A 244 -24.09 -10.46 0.94
N ASN A 245 -23.76 -9.81 -0.18
CA ASN A 245 -23.34 -8.40 -0.25
C ASN A 245 -22.29 -8.06 0.82
N TYR A 246 -21.14 -8.75 0.83
CA TYR A 246 -20.15 -8.57 1.91
C TYR A 246 -19.63 -7.13 2.03
N GLN A 247 -19.75 -6.32 0.97
CA GLN A 247 -19.35 -4.91 0.96
C GLN A 247 -20.44 -3.98 1.50
N ALA A 248 -21.65 -4.49 1.73
CA ALA A 248 -22.70 -3.72 2.39
C ALA A 248 -22.41 -3.59 3.89
N ARG A 249 -22.68 -2.42 4.42
CA ARG A 249 -22.54 -2.17 5.86
C ARG A 249 -23.55 -3.00 6.63
N ARG A 250 -23.07 -3.73 7.63
CA ARG A 250 -23.91 -4.56 8.49
C ARG A 250 -23.82 -4.08 9.92
N VAL A 251 -24.98 -3.87 10.50
CA VAL A 251 -25.09 -3.49 11.91
C VAL A 251 -25.78 -4.59 12.69
N PRO A 252 -25.30 -4.88 13.90
CA PRO A 252 -26.01 -5.77 14.80
C PRO A 252 -27.32 -5.13 15.21
N VAL A 253 -28.43 -5.82 14.97
CA VAL A 253 -29.77 -5.41 15.38
C VAL A 253 -30.35 -6.44 16.35
N CYS A 254 -31.12 -6.00 17.33
CA CYS A 254 -31.80 -6.91 18.22
C CYS A 254 -32.85 -7.73 17.44
N ALA A 255 -32.76 -9.07 17.55
CA ALA A 255 -33.70 -9.98 16.87
C ALA A 255 -35.17 -9.77 17.33
N HIS A 256 -35.39 -9.25 18.54
CA HIS A 256 -36.72 -9.05 19.12
C HIS A 256 -37.32 -7.69 18.80
N CYS A 257 -36.58 -6.57 19.01
CA CYS A 257 -37.12 -5.22 18.82
C CYS A 257 -36.63 -4.51 17.55
N GLY A 258 -35.70 -5.12 16.77
CA GLY A 258 -35.19 -4.57 15.51
C GLY A 258 -34.30 -3.34 15.66
N ARG A 259 -33.96 -2.90 16.88
CA ARG A 259 -33.11 -1.73 17.10
C ARG A 259 -31.64 -2.09 16.94
N VAL A 260 -30.89 -1.14 16.39
CA VAL A 260 -29.44 -1.26 16.21
C VAL A 260 -28.74 -1.33 17.56
N ARG A 261 -27.71 -2.17 17.65
CA ARG A 261 -26.89 -2.27 18.86
C ARG A 261 -26.12 -0.96 19.07
N PRO A 262 -26.20 -0.34 20.25
CA PRO A 262 -25.46 0.88 20.51
C PRO A 262 -23.96 0.63 20.51
N LEU A 263 -23.19 1.64 20.17
CA LEU A 263 -21.74 1.59 20.30
C LEU A 263 -21.29 1.56 21.77
N PRO A 264 -20.15 0.93 22.09
CA PRO A 264 -19.58 0.98 23.43
C PRO A 264 -19.40 2.43 23.89
N GLY A 265 -19.87 2.74 25.10
CA GLY A 265 -19.82 4.10 25.64
C GLY A 265 -20.94 5.04 25.19
N GLN A 266 -21.80 4.63 24.26
CA GLN A 266 -22.95 5.43 23.83
C GLN A 266 -23.99 5.53 24.95
N VAL A 267 -24.47 6.77 25.19
CA VAL A 267 -25.49 7.06 26.15
C VAL A 267 -26.86 6.66 25.60
N ILE A 268 -27.57 5.78 26.33
CA ILE A 268 -28.88 5.30 25.91
C ILE A 268 -29.97 6.07 26.66
N GLN A 269 -30.82 6.75 25.90
CA GLN A 269 -32.05 7.31 26.45
C GLN A 269 -33.15 6.24 26.40
N ASN A 270 -33.35 5.52 27.49
CA ASN A 270 -34.44 4.56 27.60
C ASN A 270 -35.61 5.22 28.35
N ARG A 271 -36.73 5.47 27.66
CA ARG A 271 -37.91 6.08 28.26
C ARG A 271 -38.53 5.26 29.41
N GLN A 272 -38.39 3.93 29.38
CA GLN A 272 -38.91 3.06 30.43
C GLN A 272 -37.96 3.00 31.64
N ALA A 273 -36.64 2.92 31.41
CA ALA A 273 -35.66 2.98 32.50
C ALA A 273 -35.60 4.38 33.14
N VAL A 274 -35.83 5.45 32.41
CA VAL A 274 -35.92 6.81 32.97
C VAL A 274 -37.13 6.96 33.92
N VAL A 275 -38.22 6.25 33.66
CA VAL A 275 -39.36 6.28 34.60
C VAL A 275 -39.11 5.41 35.83
N GLU A 276 -38.52 4.20 35.68
CA GLU A 276 -38.17 3.34 36.80
C GLU A 276 -37.00 3.89 37.62
N THR A 277 -35.98 4.47 36.99
CA THR A 277 -34.87 5.15 37.69
C THR A 277 -35.35 6.47 38.30
N ALA A 278 -36.20 7.25 37.63
CA ALA A 278 -36.75 8.46 38.23
C ALA A 278 -37.67 8.15 39.44
N GLU A 279 -38.39 7.02 39.45
CA GLU A 279 -39.13 6.57 40.61
C GLU A 279 -38.23 6.02 41.73
N GLN A 280 -37.15 5.32 41.38
CA GLN A 280 -36.14 4.87 42.33
C GLN A 280 -35.30 6.03 42.88
N ASP A 281 -34.87 6.95 42.01
CA ASP A 281 -34.15 8.17 42.41
C ASP A 281 -35.03 9.09 43.27
N ALA A 282 -36.34 9.15 43.02
CA ALA A 282 -37.27 9.89 43.86
C ALA A 282 -37.41 9.23 45.24
N VAL A 283 -37.47 7.89 45.32
CA VAL A 283 -37.52 7.14 46.57
C VAL A 283 -36.19 7.20 47.34
N GLU A 284 -35.04 7.13 46.62
CA GLU A 284 -33.72 7.32 47.25
C GLU A 284 -33.50 8.77 47.69
N ALA A 285 -33.93 9.76 46.90
CA ALA A 285 -33.90 11.16 47.30
C ALA A 285 -34.79 11.46 48.52
N GLU A 286 -35.99 10.85 48.63
CA GLU A 286 -36.80 10.92 49.82
C GLU A 286 -36.14 10.26 51.03
N GLN A 287 -35.48 9.09 50.82
CA GLN A 287 -34.72 8.42 51.85
C GLN A 287 -33.48 9.22 52.28
N ASP A 288 -32.80 9.84 51.34
CA ASP A 288 -31.66 10.69 51.65
C ASP A 288 -32.04 12.00 52.33
N ILE A 289 -33.19 12.60 51.99
CA ILE A 289 -33.73 13.77 52.68
C ILE A 289 -34.07 13.39 54.13
N VAL A 290 -34.73 12.24 54.36
CA VAL A 290 -35.04 11.72 55.69
C VAL A 290 -33.76 11.38 56.46
N ALA A 291 -32.77 10.79 55.79
CA ALA A 291 -31.47 10.49 56.42
C ALA A 291 -30.67 11.76 56.71
N ALA A 292 -30.73 12.78 55.85
CA ALA A 292 -30.11 14.08 56.09
C ALA A 292 -30.79 14.87 57.19
N GLU A 293 -32.12 14.83 57.28
CA GLU A 293 -32.86 15.42 58.42
C GLU A 293 -32.55 14.69 59.74
N THR A 294 -32.46 13.36 59.69
CA THR A 294 -32.09 12.54 60.85
C THR A 294 -30.64 12.85 61.29
N ARG A 295 -29.71 12.98 60.35
CA ARG A 295 -28.31 13.39 60.60
C ARG A 295 -28.23 14.82 61.11
N LYS A 296 -29.03 15.76 60.62
CA LYS A 296 -29.14 17.14 61.14
C LYS A 296 -29.69 17.16 62.55
N GLN A 297 -30.69 16.33 62.86
CA GLN A 297 -31.21 16.20 64.25
C GLN A 297 -30.19 15.57 65.18
N ILE A 298 -29.44 14.56 64.72
CA ILE A 298 -28.39 13.93 65.53
C ILE A 298 -27.23 14.89 65.74
N ALA A 299 -26.78 15.57 64.66
CA ALA A 299 -25.73 16.58 64.71
C ALA A 299 -26.14 17.80 65.56
N GLY A 300 -27.41 18.23 65.44
CA GLY A 300 -27.97 19.28 66.31
C GLY A 300 -28.01 18.90 67.76
N ARG A 301 -28.36 17.63 68.09
CA ARG A 301 -28.29 17.10 69.48
C ARG A 301 -26.85 16.94 69.98
N ALA A 302 -25.92 16.49 69.10
CA ALA A 302 -24.52 16.36 69.48
C ALA A 302 -23.88 17.74 69.68
N LEU A 303 -24.19 18.72 68.79
CA LEU A 303 -23.75 20.11 68.93
C LEU A 303 -24.34 20.78 70.17
N ALA A 304 -25.62 20.53 70.48
CA ALA A 304 -26.25 21.01 71.75
C ALA A 304 -25.63 20.38 73.02
N MET A 305 -25.27 19.09 72.96
CA MET A 305 -24.51 18.44 74.01
C MET A 305 -23.08 18.99 74.14
N GLN A 306 -22.40 19.26 73.02
CA GLN A 306 -21.06 19.78 72.98
C GLN A 306 -21.04 21.26 73.40
N LEU A 307 -21.99 22.09 73.00
CA LEU A 307 -22.19 23.46 73.53
C LEU A 307 -22.51 23.48 74.98
N ALA A 308 -23.28 22.53 75.44
CA ALA A 308 -23.55 22.36 76.93
C ALA A 308 -22.25 21.99 77.69
N GLN A 309 -21.35 21.20 77.06
CA GLN A 309 -20.08 20.83 77.66
C GLN A 309 -19.06 22.00 77.53
N ASP A 310 -19.04 22.75 76.43
CA ASP A 310 -18.12 23.86 76.19
C ASP A 310 -18.49 25.10 77.03
N VAL A 311 -19.78 25.30 77.25
CA VAL A 311 -20.27 26.33 78.21
C VAL A 311 -19.91 25.92 79.65
N ALA A 312 -19.87 24.63 79.97
CA ALA A 312 -19.40 24.13 81.23
C ALA A 312 -17.86 24.19 81.34
N ALA A 313 -17.10 24.23 80.26
CA ALA A 313 -15.63 24.25 80.21
C ALA A 313 -15.05 25.65 79.99
N GLY A 314 -15.84 26.69 79.70
CA GLY A 314 -15.36 28.07 79.57
C GLY A 314 -14.54 28.38 78.30
N LEU A 315 -14.67 27.53 77.25
CA LEU A 315 -13.96 27.71 75.97
C LEU A 315 -14.94 28.23 74.89
N GLY A 316 -15.03 29.54 74.77
CA GLY A 316 -15.71 30.21 73.68
C GLY A 316 -14.74 30.50 72.52
N GLY A 317 -14.88 29.80 71.47
CA GLY A 317 -14.09 30.11 70.25
C GLY A 317 -14.14 28.96 69.22
N GLY A 318 -14.87 29.16 68.15
CA GLY A 318 -14.75 28.26 66.97
C GLY A 318 -16.06 27.84 66.30
N LEU A 319 -16.88 28.82 65.92
CA LEU A 319 -18.10 28.52 65.13
C LEU A 319 -17.97 28.77 63.62
N GLU A 320 -16.76 28.97 63.10
CA GLU A 320 -16.59 29.33 61.68
C GLU A 320 -16.05 28.24 60.76
N THR A 321 -15.77 27.05 61.25
CA THR A 321 -15.12 25.98 60.45
C THR A 321 -16.00 24.81 60.04
N LEU A 322 -17.30 24.80 60.39
CA LEU A 322 -18.21 23.70 60.03
C LEU A 322 -19.27 24.02 58.98
N ALA A 323 -19.15 25.18 58.31
CA ALA A 323 -20.07 25.59 57.22
C ALA A 323 -19.52 25.35 55.79
N ALA A 324 -18.32 24.78 55.63
CA ALA A 324 -17.64 24.65 54.34
C ALA A 324 -17.60 23.23 53.75
N GLU A 325 -18.16 22.22 54.41
CA GLU A 325 -18.13 20.83 53.86
C GLU A 325 -19.50 20.28 53.47
N GLY A 326 -20.42 21.14 53.10
CA GLY A 326 -21.73 20.75 52.57
C GLY A 326 -21.98 21.25 51.16
N ALA A 327 -20.91 21.36 50.32
CA ALA A 327 -21.13 21.47 48.89
C ALA A 327 -21.66 20.12 48.40
N ALA A 328 -22.96 20.07 48.10
CA ALA A 328 -23.59 18.95 47.45
C ALA A 328 -22.79 18.63 46.16
N ALA A 329 -22.20 17.46 46.08
CA ALA A 329 -21.80 16.89 44.84
C ALA A 329 -23.05 16.87 43.94
N GLU A 330 -23.00 17.58 42.81
CA GLU A 330 -24.00 17.47 41.78
C GLU A 330 -24.20 15.98 41.47
N PRO A 331 -25.43 15.48 41.31
CA PRO A 331 -25.66 14.09 40.95
C PRO A 331 -24.94 13.87 39.61
N GLU A 332 -23.87 13.09 39.58
CA GLU A 332 -23.30 12.57 38.38
C GLU A 332 -24.44 11.89 37.60
N ASP A 333 -24.76 12.47 36.44
CA ASP A 333 -25.75 12.01 35.50
C ASP A 333 -25.40 10.54 35.17
N GLN A 334 -25.99 9.59 35.87
CA GLN A 334 -25.84 8.15 35.62
C GLN A 334 -26.60 7.80 34.34
N ARG A 335 -26.12 8.38 33.23
CA ARG A 335 -26.53 7.95 31.91
C ARG A 335 -26.01 6.54 31.75
N LEU A 336 -26.89 5.58 31.57
CA LEU A 336 -26.53 4.21 31.23
C LEU A 336 -25.65 4.23 29.97
N ARG A 337 -24.37 4.03 30.16
CA ARG A 337 -23.42 3.80 29.07
C ARG A 337 -23.47 2.33 28.75
N TYR A 338 -23.64 2.00 27.47
CA TYR A 338 -23.60 0.64 26.99
C TYR A 338 -22.17 0.14 26.90
N ASP A 339 -21.84 -0.98 27.56
CA ASP A 339 -20.48 -1.51 27.62
C ASP A 339 -20.06 -2.26 26.33
N GLY A 340 -20.93 -2.34 25.33
CA GLY A 340 -20.64 -3.02 24.07
C GLY A 340 -20.93 -4.52 24.08
N GLU A 341 -21.02 -5.14 25.24
CA GLU A 341 -21.34 -6.57 25.41
C GLU A 341 -22.51 -6.69 26.39
N GLY A 342 -23.63 -7.25 25.95
CA GLY A 342 -24.77 -7.42 26.85
C GLY A 342 -26.11 -7.56 26.13
N PRO A 343 -27.18 -7.76 26.91
CA PRO A 343 -28.55 -7.82 26.41
C PRO A 343 -28.96 -6.47 25.80
N CYS A 344 -29.95 -6.52 24.93
CA CYS A 344 -30.48 -5.33 24.29
C CYS A 344 -31.01 -4.35 25.35
N PRO A 345 -30.51 -3.11 25.41
CA PRO A 345 -30.88 -2.15 26.45
C PRO A 345 -32.33 -1.70 26.37
N TRP A 346 -33.05 -1.97 25.27
CA TRP A 346 -34.46 -1.58 25.08
C TRP A 346 -35.46 -2.69 25.38
N CYS A 347 -35.08 -3.96 25.21
CA CYS A 347 -36.00 -5.10 25.40
C CYS A 347 -35.41 -6.27 26.18
N GLY A 348 -34.17 -6.17 26.65
CA GLY A 348 -33.53 -7.24 27.45
C GLY A 348 -33.15 -8.51 26.67
N SER A 349 -33.39 -8.59 25.36
CA SER A 349 -33.06 -9.77 24.56
C SER A 349 -31.55 -9.92 24.38
N THR A 350 -31.03 -11.13 24.54
CA THR A 350 -29.61 -11.45 24.27
C THR A 350 -29.33 -11.83 22.84
N ASN A 351 -30.37 -11.98 22.01
CA ASN A 351 -30.25 -12.41 20.63
C ASN A 351 -30.03 -11.21 19.72
N TRP A 352 -28.84 -11.12 19.15
CA TRP A 352 -28.48 -10.13 18.15
C TRP A 352 -28.37 -10.80 16.78
N THR A 353 -28.91 -10.17 15.76
CA THR A 353 -28.78 -10.55 14.35
C THR A 353 -28.10 -9.42 13.59
N THR A 354 -27.42 -9.72 12.51
CA THR A 354 -26.85 -8.70 11.62
C THR A 354 -27.83 -8.38 10.51
N LYS A 355 -28.10 -7.10 10.28
CA LYS A 355 -28.94 -6.63 9.19
C LYS A 355 -28.17 -5.65 8.32
N GLU A 356 -28.35 -5.74 7.01
CA GLU A 356 -27.84 -4.77 6.07
C GLU A 356 -28.51 -3.42 6.31
N GLN A 357 -27.72 -2.36 6.32
CA GLN A 357 -28.19 -1.00 6.50
C GLN A 357 -27.83 -0.19 5.25
N GLU A 358 -28.81 0.40 4.63
CA GLU A 358 -28.62 1.20 3.41
C GLU A 358 -28.24 2.66 3.72
N TYR A 359 -28.65 3.16 4.88
CA TYR A 359 -28.45 4.56 5.29
C TYR A 359 -27.86 4.65 6.68
N GLU A 360 -27.02 5.65 6.86
CA GLU A 360 -26.45 6.05 8.13
C GLU A 360 -27.07 7.36 8.60
N GLU A 361 -27.35 7.52 9.89
CA GLU A 361 -27.75 8.79 10.49
C GLU A 361 -26.52 9.49 11.06
N VAL A 362 -26.08 10.54 10.40
CA VAL A 362 -24.94 11.35 10.81
C VAL A 362 -25.38 12.75 11.14
N THR A 363 -24.80 13.33 12.17
CA THR A 363 -25.06 14.72 12.54
C THR A 363 -24.04 15.60 11.81
N LEU A 364 -24.49 16.28 10.76
CA LEU A 364 -23.65 17.12 9.91
C LEU A 364 -23.84 18.61 10.24
N PRO A 365 -22.78 19.45 10.13
CA PRO A 365 -22.90 20.89 10.27
C PRO A 365 -23.69 21.47 9.10
N ILE A 366 -24.61 22.41 9.40
CA ILE A 366 -25.40 23.10 8.40
C ILE A 366 -24.64 24.31 7.90
N ALA A 367 -24.56 24.47 6.57
CA ALA A 367 -23.83 25.57 5.95
C ALA A 367 -24.68 26.80 5.64
N ASN A 368 -26.00 26.68 5.68
CA ASN A 368 -26.93 27.81 5.47
C ASN A 368 -28.29 27.55 6.08
N SER A 369 -29.13 28.62 6.16
CA SER A 369 -30.49 28.57 6.70
C SER A 369 -31.45 27.63 5.96
N SER A 370 -31.12 27.18 4.75
CA SER A 370 -31.89 26.18 3.99
C SER A 370 -31.56 24.74 4.39
N GLY A 371 -30.60 24.52 5.28
CA GLY A 371 -30.25 23.18 5.80
C GLY A 371 -29.40 22.35 4.86
N LEU A 372 -28.75 22.99 3.89
CA LEU A 372 -27.84 22.35 2.94
C LEU A 372 -26.43 22.29 3.53
N VAL A 373 -25.84 21.11 3.56
CA VAL A 373 -24.43 20.95 3.84
C VAL A 373 -23.66 21.11 2.52
N ILE A 374 -22.98 22.23 2.37
CA ILE A 374 -22.16 22.51 1.19
C ILE A 374 -20.70 22.22 1.57
N PRO A 375 -20.02 21.27 0.91
CA PRO A 375 -18.60 21.00 1.14
C PRO A 375 -17.76 22.27 0.98
N GLY A 376 -16.91 22.57 1.96
CA GLY A 376 -16.06 23.78 1.95
C GLY A 376 -16.75 25.08 2.36
N ALA A 377 -18.07 25.10 2.63
CA ALA A 377 -18.74 26.26 3.22
C ALA A 377 -18.52 26.29 4.73
N GLN A 378 -18.37 27.51 5.27
CA GLN A 378 -18.30 27.65 6.72
C GLN A 378 -19.63 27.25 7.36
N PRO A 379 -19.63 26.45 8.43
CA PRO A 379 -20.84 26.04 9.10
C PRO A 379 -21.59 27.26 9.68
N GLU A 380 -22.91 27.22 9.64
CA GLU A 380 -23.75 28.23 10.30
C GLU A 380 -23.47 28.17 11.81
N ILE A 381 -23.21 29.32 12.39
CA ILE A 381 -22.89 29.43 13.81
C ILE A 381 -24.14 29.97 14.55
N ASP A 382 -24.56 29.33 15.62
CA ASP A 382 -25.63 29.78 16.49
C ASP A 382 -25.24 31.03 17.29
N GLU A 383 -26.18 31.64 17.98
CA GLU A 383 -25.98 32.83 18.83
C GLU A 383 -24.93 32.58 19.94
N ASN A 384 -24.61 31.33 20.25
CA ASN A 384 -23.62 30.89 21.26
C ASN A 384 -22.26 30.57 20.65
N GLY A 385 -22.02 30.78 19.34
CA GLY A 385 -20.77 30.50 18.66
C GLY A 385 -20.52 29.01 18.35
N ARG A 386 -21.56 28.17 18.37
CA ARG A 386 -21.46 26.74 18.05
C ARG A 386 -22.01 26.45 16.68
N SER A 387 -21.38 25.54 15.94
CA SER A 387 -21.88 25.08 14.65
C SER A 387 -23.25 24.43 14.81
N VAL A 388 -24.19 24.84 14.00
CA VAL A 388 -25.54 24.24 13.97
C VAL A 388 -25.43 22.87 13.31
N MET A 389 -25.80 21.84 14.05
CA MET A 389 -25.70 20.45 13.63
C MET A 389 -27.11 19.87 13.41
N ARG A 390 -27.32 19.10 12.36
CA ARG A 390 -28.58 18.42 12.07
C ARG A 390 -28.36 16.94 11.79
N PRO A 391 -29.17 16.05 12.37
CA PRO A 391 -29.15 14.64 12.00
C PRO A 391 -29.64 14.49 10.55
N THR A 392 -28.81 13.86 9.74
CA THR A 392 -29.03 13.68 8.31
C THR A 392 -28.86 12.21 7.95
N LYS A 393 -29.72 11.70 7.05
CA LYS A 393 -29.60 10.35 6.51
C LYS A 393 -28.76 10.38 5.26
N ILE A 394 -27.64 9.67 5.28
CA ILE A 394 -26.73 9.52 4.14
C ILE A 394 -26.68 8.06 3.70
N PRO A 395 -26.58 7.76 2.39
CA PRO A 395 -26.39 6.39 1.94
C PRO A 395 -25.02 5.87 2.33
N PHE A 396 -24.91 4.58 2.67
CA PHE A 396 -23.60 3.95 2.80
C PHE A 396 -22.97 3.76 1.42
N TYR A 397 -21.66 4.02 1.32
CA TYR A 397 -20.90 3.73 0.11
C TYR A 397 -20.65 2.24 -0.03
N ARG A 398 -20.80 1.71 -1.24
CA ARG A 398 -20.51 0.32 -1.60
C ARG A 398 -19.64 0.32 -2.84
N PRO A 399 -18.47 -0.33 -2.80
CA PRO A 399 -17.58 -0.43 -3.96
C PRO A 399 -18.17 -1.25 -5.11
N ASP A 400 -18.91 -2.32 -4.81
CA ASP A 400 -19.54 -3.28 -5.74
C ASP A 400 -18.56 -3.81 -6.81
N VAL A 401 -17.28 -4.01 -6.42
CA VAL A 401 -16.19 -4.50 -7.25
C VAL A 401 -15.44 -5.64 -6.57
N PHE A 402 -14.89 -6.57 -7.34
CA PHE A 402 -14.03 -7.60 -6.77
C PHE A 402 -12.79 -6.99 -6.13
N PRO A 403 -12.37 -7.49 -4.95
CA PRO A 403 -11.24 -6.93 -4.20
C PRO A 403 -9.86 -7.32 -4.78
N VAL A 404 -9.81 -7.72 -6.03
CA VAL A 404 -8.60 -8.24 -6.68
C VAL A 404 -8.27 -7.43 -7.92
N VAL A 405 -7.04 -6.95 -8.00
CA VAL A 405 -6.46 -6.31 -9.17
C VAL A 405 -5.44 -7.24 -9.81
N LEU A 406 -5.44 -7.33 -11.13
CA LEU A 406 -4.53 -8.17 -11.91
C LEU A 406 -3.49 -7.31 -12.63
N GLN A 407 -2.22 -7.50 -12.30
CA GLN A 407 -1.11 -6.97 -13.08
C GLN A 407 -0.66 -8.02 -14.10
N LYS A 408 -0.68 -7.68 -15.38
CA LYS A 408 -0.19 -8.52 -16.49
C LYS A 408 1.18 -8.04 -16.94
N SER A 409 2.01 -8.94 -17.45
CA SER A 409 3.26 -8.57 -18.13
C SER A 409 2.96 -7.94 -19.50
N VAL A 410 2.70 -8.76 -20.48
CA VAL A 410 2.26 -8.34 -21.84
C VAL A 410 0.98 -9.08 -22.14
N SER A 411 -0.07 -8.35 -22.51
CA SER A 411 -1.38 -8.96 -22.78
C SER A 411 -1.34 -9.90 -23.98
N VAL A 412 -1.89 -11.10 -23.81
CA VAL A 412 -2.06 -12.11 -24.85
C VAL A 412 -3.54 -12.42 -25.02
N TYR A 413 -4.01 -12.41 -26.25
CA TYR A 413 -5.40 -12.73 -26.55
C TYR A 413 -5.77 -14.14 -26.09
N GLY A 414 -6.91 -14.27 -25.42
CA GLY A 414 -7.40 -15.55 -24.92
C GLY A 414 -6.69 -16.11 -23.67
N GLN A 415 -5.86 -15.30 -23.00
CA GLN A 415 -5.21 -15.66 -21.75
C GLN A 415 -5.50 -14.63 -20.66
N LEU A 416 -5.80 -15.10 -19.46
CA LEU A 416 -6.01 -14.23 -18.31
C LEU A 416 -4.69 -13.57 -17.88
N LEU A 417 -3.61 -14.33 -17.80
CA LEU A 417 -2.26 -13.85 -17.56
C LEU A 417 -1.60 -13.42 -18.87
N GLY A 418 -0.60 -12.57 -18.76
CA GLY A 418 0.21 -12.16 -19.90
C GLY A 418 1.25 -13.21 -20.30
N ASN A 419 2.13 -12.82 -21.23
CA ASN A 419 3.23 -13.67 -21.68
C ASN A 419 4.32 -13.75 -20.59
N SER A 420 4.90 -14.93 -20.40
CA SER A 420 6.03 -15.16 -19.50
C SER A 420 7.34 -15.00 -20.26
N ASP A 421 8.30 -14.28 -19.67
CA ASP A 421 9.65 -14.17 -20.23
C ASP A 421 10.39 -15.51 -20.19
N VAL A 422 10.08 -16.34 -19.19
CA VAL A 422 10.65 -17.69 -19.08
C VAL A 422 10.26 -18.56 -20.27
N ASP A 423 8.96 -18.54 -20.67
CA ASP A 423 8.50 -19.30 -21.82
C ASP A 423 9.20 -18.84 -23.12
N VAL A 424 9.50 -17.55 -23.22
CA VAL A 424 10.09 -16.96 -24.42
C VAL A 424 11.55 -17.39 -24.61
N ILE A 425 12.30 -17.57 -23.51
CA ILE A 425 13.73 -17.95 -23.54
C ILE A 425 14.01 -19.37 -23.09
N GLU A 426 12.96 -20.17 -22.94
CA GLU A 426 13.06 -21.55 -22.50
C GLU A 426 13.95 -22.40 -23.41
N ASP A 427 13.80 -22.25 -24.75
CA ASP A 427 14.59 -22.99 -25.71
C ASP A 427 16.07 -22.66 -25.62
N GLN A 428 16.43 -21.41 -25.36
CA GLN A 428 17.79 -20.95 -25.16
C GLN A 428 18.39 -21.53 -23.87
N GLN A 429 17.62 -21.55 -22.77
CA GLN A 429 18.05 -22.19 -21.51
C GLN A 429 18.27 -23.68 -21.70
N ASN A 430 17.35 -24.38 -22.32
CA ASN A 430 17.46 -25.83 -22.60
C ASN A 430 18.67 -26.14 -23.50
N THR A 431 18.92 -25.30 -24.51
CA THR A 431 20.09 -25.43 -25.40
C THR A 431 21.37 -25.22 -24.61
N THR A 432 21.44 -24.20 -23.78
CA THR A 432 22.59 -23.94 -22.89
C THR A 432 22.86 -25.15 -22.00
N ASN A 433 21.84 -25.69 -21.33
CA ASN A 433 21.96 -26.86 -20.47
C ASN A 433 22.54 -28.07 -21.23
N ARG A 434 22.07 -28.34 -22.44
CA ARG A 434 22.55 -29.44 -23.28
C ARG A 434 23.98 -29.25 -23.74
N MET A 435 24.35 -28.02 -24.12
CA MET A 435 25.68 -27.74 -24.63
C MET A 435 26.73 -27.75 -23.51
N GLU A 436 26.41 -27.17 -22.34
CA GLU A 436 27.31 -27.20 -21.18
C GLU A 436 27.59 -28.66 -20.73
N LYS A 437 26.55 -29.48 -20.67
CA LYS A 437 26.73 -30.93 -20.39
C LYS A 437 27.66 -31.58 -21.42
N LYS A 438 27.47 -31.32 -22.71
CA LYS A 438 28.31 -31.87 -23.78
C LYS A 438 29.74 -31.39 -23.66
N ILE A 439 29.96 -30.12 -23.27
CA ILE A 439 31.31 -29.56 -23.03
C ILE A 439 31.97 -30.29 -21.87
N ILE A 440 31.27 -30.42 -20.75
CA ILE A 440 31.77 -31.11 -19.56
C ILE A 440 32.11 -32.58 -19.89
N ASP A 441 31.21 -33.28 -20.57
CA ASP A 441 31.45 -34.67 -21.00
C ASP A 441 32.69 -34.80 -21.90
N ARG A 442 32.90 -33.82 -22.78
CA ARG A 442 34.11 -33.79 -23.62
C ARG A 442 35.37 -33.51 -22.82
N LEU A 443 35.30 -32.55 -21.89
CA LEU A 443 36.45 -32.23 -21.00
C LEU A 443 36.81 -33.42 -20.12
N VAL A 444 35.85 -34.13 -19.55
CA VAL A 444 36.08 -35.32 -18.74
C VAL A 444 36.66 -36.46 -19.59
N LYS A 445 36.26 -36.58 -20.84
CA LYS A 445 36.76 -37.57 -21.80
C LYS A 445 38.05 -37.12 -22.46
N ALA A 446 38.40 -35.83 -22.42
CA ALA A 446 39.67 -35.32 -22.94
C ALA A 446 40.81 -35.87 -22.12
N GLY A 447 41.92 -36.14 -22.77
CA GLY A 447 43.11 -36.66 -22.14
C GLY A 447 43.80 -37.68 -23.01
N THR A 448 44.86 -38.21 -22.48
CA THR A 448 45.65 -39.26 -23.16
C THR A 448 45.06 -40.62 -22.90
N ARG A 449 44.70 -41.34 -23.96
CA ARG A 449 44.33 -42.76 -23.88
C ARG A 449 45.44 -43.61 -24.47
N ILE A 450 45.78 -44.65 -23.77
CA ILE A 450 46.83 -45.53 -24.15
C ILE A 450 46.22 -46.91 -24.39
N THR A 451 46.46 -47.47 -25.55
CA THR A 451 46.14 -48.86 -25.83
C THR A 451 47.29 -49.74 -25.35
N LEU A 452 46.96 -50.78 -24.63
CA LEU A 452 47.91 -51.73 -24.08
C LEU A 452 47.49 -53.14 -24.49
N PRO A 453 48.47 -54.07 -24.72
CA PRO A 453 48.15 -55.49 -24.88
C PRO A 453 47.41 -56.02 -23.66
N ALA A 454 46.49 -56.96 -23.85
CA ALA A 454 45.64 -57.47 -22.75
C ALA A 454 46.41 -58.14 -21.61
N LYS A 455 47.64 -58.51 -21.85
CA LYS A 455 48.54 -59.17 -20.86
C LYS A 455 49.54 -58.20 -20.23
N ALA A 456 49.53 -56.89 -20.59
CA ALA A 456 50.40 -55.90 -20.03
C ALA A 456 50.10 -55.69 -18.53
N THR A 457 51.13 -55.70 -17.69
CA THR A 457 50.98 -55.39 -16.27
C THR A 457 51.49 -53.98 -15.97
N LEU A 458 50.58 -53.13 -15.45
CA LEU A 458 50.89 -51.77 -15.01
C LEU A 458 51.29 -51.77 -13.56
N ARG A 459 52.47 -51.22 -13.27
CA ARG A 459 52.95 -50.97 -11.86
C ARG A 459 53.11 -49.45 -11.72
N THR A 460 52.40 -48.87 -10.80
CA THR A 460 52.55 -47.45 -10.45
C THR A 460 53.63 -47.30 -9.40
N ASP A 461 54.67 -46.56 -9.72
CA ASP A 461 55.74 -46.22 -8.75
C ASP A 461 55.49 -44.80 -8.26
N PRO A 462 55.29 -44.59 -6.94
CA PRO A 462 54.95 -43.28 -6.41
C PRO A 462 56.02 -42.20 -6.57
N VAL A 463 57.25 -42.60 -6.90
CA VAL A 463 58.37 -41.68 -7.05
C VAL A 463 58.75 -41.40 -8.51
N ASP A 464 58.67 -42.40 -9.40
CA ASP A 464 59.20 -42.32 -10.77
C ASP A 464 58.19 -42.49 -11.88
N GLY A 465 56.86 -42.50 -11.55
CA GLY A 465 55.75 -42.66 -12.52
C GLY A 465 55.41 -44.13 -12.83
N GLU A 466 54.65 -44.36 -13.86
CA GLU A 466 54.13 -45.68 -14.24
C GLU A 466 55.20 -46.48 -15.00
N ARG A 467 55.46 -47.73 -14.56
CA ARG A 467 56.31 -48.72 -15.25
C ARG A 467 55.41 -49.78 -15.88
N TRP A 468 55.59 -49.99 -17.17
CA TRP A 468 54.82 -50.99 -17.93
C TRP A 468 55.69 -52.21 -18.19
N PHE A 469 55.19 -53.36 -17.81
CA PHE A 469 55.81 -54.63 -18.09
C PHE A 469 55.09 -55.30 -19.25
N LEU A 470 55.83 -55.64 -20.31
CA LEU A 470 55.31 -56.23 -21.53
C LEU A 470 55.88 -57.65 -21.67
N ASP A 471 55.07 -58.61 -22.10
CA ASP A 471 55.42 -60.01 -22.26
C ASP A 471 56.40 -60.24 -23.42
N SER A 472 56.30 -59.38 -24.45
CA SER A 472 57.18 -59.53 -25.63
C SER A 472 57.60 -58.18 -26.23
N PRO A 473 58.69 -58.09 -26.96
CA PRO A 473 59.06 -56.88 -27.72
C PRO A 473 58.08 -56.51 -28.77
N ALA A 474 57.23 -57.42 -29.30
CA ALA A 474 56.17 -57.16 -30.23
C ALA A 474 55.05 -56.37 -29.62
N ASP A 475 54.79 -56.51 -28.31
CA ASP A 475 53.75 -55.80 -27.58
C ASP A 475 54.05 -54.32 -27.50
N LYS A 476 55.26 -53.87 -27.65
CA LYS A 476 55.68 -52.47 -27.72
C LYS A 476 55.09 -51.77 -28.96
N ALA A 477 54.96 -52.53 -30.02
CA ALA A 477 54.35 -51.98 -31.29
C ALA A 477 52.80 -51.83 -31.19
N MET A 478 52.15 -52.43 -30.16
CA MET A 478 50.74 -52.36 -29.91
C MET A 478 50.36 -51.24 -28.93
N ILE A 479 51.38 -50.50 -28.42
CA ILE A 479 51.13 -49.36 -27.53
C ILE A 479 50.98 -48.13 -28.40
N ASP A 480 49.77 -47.66 -28.49
CA ASP A 480 49.48 -46.39 -29.14
C ASP A 480 48.93 -45.38 -28.11
N VAL A 481 49.42 -44.14 -28.23
CA VAL A 481 49.01 -43.05 -27.37
C VAL A 481 48.09 -42.13 -28.17
N TYR A 482 46.83 -42.15 -27.85
CA TYR A 482 45.84 -41.28 -28.45
C TYR A 482 45.58 -40.09 -27.55
N GLN A 483 45.92 -38.91 -28.00
CA GLN A 483 45.64 -37.67 -27.34
C GLN A 483 44.34 -37.10 -27.91
N PHE A 484 43.25 -37.17 -27.10
CA PHE A 484 42.01 -36.51 -27.43
C PHE A 484 42.12 -35.07 -26.99
N SER A 485 42.37 -34.16 -27.91
CA SER A 485 42.24 -32.73 -27.69
C SER A 485 40.74 -32.36 -27.83
N GLY A 486 40.16 -31.89 -26.75
CA GLY A 486 38.82 -31.32 -26.81
C GLY A 486 38.90 -29.91 -27.40
N ASP A 487 38.88 -29.81 -28.73
CA ASP A 487 38.62 -28.49 -29.32
C ASP A 487 37.15 -28.14 -29.06
N LEU A 488 36.92 -27.11 -28.21
CA LEU A 488 35.62 -26.66 -27.73
C LEU A 488 35.26 -25.30 -28.28
N GLN A 489 36.04 -24.75 -29.21
CA GLN A 489 35.87 -23.37 -29.69
C GLN A 489 34.49 -23.13 -30.33
N TYR A 490 33.98 -24.08 -31.09
CA TYR A 490 32.69 -24.00 -31.73
C TYR A 490 31.52 -24.03 -30.71
N GLU A 491 31.62 -24.95 -29.71
CA GLU A 491 30.61 -25.05 -28.67
C GLU A 491 30.55 -23.80 -27.79
N LEU A 492 31.71 -23.25 -27.42
CA LEU A 492 31.79 -22.03 -26.61
C LEU A 492 31.27 -20.81 -27.39
N THR A 493 31.62 -20.71 -28.69
CA THR A 493 31.10 -19.64 -29.56
C THR A 493 29.58 -19.74 -29.68
N TYR A 494 29.06 -20.96 -29.90
CA TYR A 494 27.60 -21.17 -30.00
C TYR A 494 26.88 -20.82 -28.70
N LEU A 495 27.43 -21.21 -27.52
CA LEU A 495 26.88 -20.80 -26.22
C LEU A 495 26.82 -19.28 -26.06
N ALA A 496 27.89 -18.58 -26.47
CA ALA A 496 27.89 -17.12 -26.43
C ALA A 496 26.78 -16.53 -27.34
N THR A 497 26.57 -17.12 -28.52
CA THR A 497 25.52 -16.70 -29.45
C THR A 497 24.12 -16.92 -28.84
N VAL A 498 23.87 -18.11 -28.29
CA VAL A 498 22.56 -18.43 -27.64
C VAL A 498 22.27 -17.52 -26.47
N TYR A 499 23.29 -17.18 -25.69
CA TYR A 499 23.15 -16.22 -24.61
C TYR A 499 22.77 -14.81 -25.10
N GLU A 500 23.45 -14.33 -26.12
CA GLU A 500 23.11 -13.03 -26.73
C GLU A 500 21.73 -13.01 -27.39
N GLU A 501 21.33 -14.11 -28.03
CA GLU A 501 19.97 -14.28 -28.58
C GLU A 501 18.91 -14.16 -27.49
N ALA A 502 19.08 -14.83 -26.33
CA ALA A 502 18.13 -14.74 -25.21
C ALA A 502 17.97 -13.29 -24.72
N ARG A 503 19.06 -12.56 -24.59
CA ARG A 503 19.08 -11.15 -24.18
C ARG A 503 18.38 -10.26 -25.20
N GLN A 504 18.67 -10.46 -26.50
CA GLN A 504 18.07 -9.69 -27.58
C GLN A 504 16.55 -9.92 -27.68
N ILE A 505 16.09 -11.15 -27.48
CA ILE A 505 14.67 -11.51 -27.48
C ILE A 505 13.92 -10.74 -26.38
N LEU A 506 14.49 -10.67 -25.18
CA LEU A 506 13.90 -9.94 -24.04
C LEU A 506 14.12 -8.42 -24.12
N GLY A 507 14.97 -7.94 -25.05
CA GLY A 507 15.32 -6.53 -25.17
C GLY A 507 16.33 -6.02 -24.15
N ILE A 508 17.08 -6.93 -23.52
CA ILE A 508 18.10 -6.59 -22.52
C ILE A 508 19.42 -6.40 -23.24
N THR A 509 19.84 -5.16 -23.46
CA THR A 509 21.10 -4.81 -24.10
C THR A 509 22.21 -4.56 -23.07
N ASP A 510 23.47 -4.60 -23.48
CA ASP A 510 24.60 -4.26 -22.60
C ASP A 510 24.48 -2.85 -22.02
N SER A 511 24.00 -1.90 -22.83
CA SER A 511 23.73 -0.54 -22.38
C SER A 511 22.67 -0.48 -21.26
N PHE A 512 21.66 -1.36 -21.31
CA PHE A 512 20.63 -1.47 -20.25
C PHE A 512 21.21 -2.01 -18.94
N GLN A 513 22.15 -2.94 -19.01
CA GLN A 513 22.83 -3.49 -17.83
C GLN A 513 23.99 -2.61 -17.32
N GLY A 514 24.21 -1.43 -17.91
CA GLY A 514 25.34 -0.57 -17.55
C GLY A 514 26.72 -1.10 -18.01
N ARG A 515 26.75 -2.13 -18.87
CA ARG A 515 27.98 -2.65 -19.47
C ARG A 515 28.40 -1.79 -20.65
N THR A 516 29.69 -1.73 -20.91
CA THR A 516 30.23 -1.00 -22.06
C THR A 516 29.91 -1.78 -23.32
N ASP A 517 29.01 -1.24 -24.18
CA ASP A 517 28.72 -1.81 -25.49
C ASP A 517 29.90 -1.51 -26.44
N PRO A 518 30.65 -2.53 -26.90
CA PRO A 518 31.77 -2.33 -27.77
C PRO A 518 31.37 -1.87 -29.18
N THR A 519 30.10 -2.06 -29.58
CA THR A 519 29.59 -1.67 -30.90
C THR A 519 29.13 -0.22 -30.95
N ALA A 520 28.80 0.37 -29.81
CA ALA A 520 28.38 1.76 -29.69
C ALA A 520 29.60 2.68 -29.48
N THR A 521 30.15 3.20 -30.56
CA THR A 521 31.37 4.04 -30.56
C THR A 521 31.13 5.49 -30.17
N SER A 522 29.89 5.97 -30.10
CA SER A 522 29.54 7.34 -29.69
C SER A 522 28.50 7.37 -28.61
N GLY A 523 28.50 8.42 -27.76
CA GLY A 523 27.50 8.62 -26.73
C GLY A 523 26.07 8.59 -27.25
N LYS A 524 25.83 9.23 -28.43
CA LYS A 524 24.51 9.22 -29.11
C LYS A 524 24.08 7.82 -29.58
N ALA A 525 25.02 6.99 -30.03
CA ALA A 525 24.71 5.61 -30.42
C ALA A 525 24.32 4.76 -29.20
N LYS A 526 24.95 4.99 -28.03
CA LYS A 526 24.58 4.33 -26.75
C LYS A 526 23.23 4.77 -26.29
N GLU A 527 22.92 6.06 -26.33
CA GLU A 527 21.60 6.61 -25.99
C GLU A 527 20.50 6.06 -26.89
N PHE A 528 20.75 6.00 -28.21
CA PHE A 528 19.80 5.43 -29.16
C PHE A 528 19.56 3.94 -28.91
N SER A 529 20.61 3.16 -28.65
CA SER A 529 20.52 1.74 -28.33
C SER A 529 19.77 1.51 -27.01
N ALA A 530 20.04 2.32 -25.98
CA ALA A 530 19.34 2.27 -24.70
C ALA A 530 17.85 2.66 -24.86
N ALA A 531 17.54 3.70 -25.64
CA ALA A 531 16.16 4.11 -25.92
C ALA A 531 15.38 3.04 -26.70
N GLN A 532 16.04 2.34 -27.66
CA GLN A 532 15.40 1.26 -28.39
C GLN A 532 15.15 0.02 -27.54
N ALA A 533 16.05 -0.29 -26.60
CA ALA A 533 15.85 -1.34 -25.61
C ALA A 533 14.73 -0.99 -24.62
N ALA A 534 14.69 0.27 -24.15
CA ALA A 534 13.64 0.79 -23.30
C ALA A 534 12.25 0.66 -23.95
N GLY A 535 12.13 0.83 -25.27
CA GLY A 535 10.86 0.69 -25.99
C GLY A 535 10.21 -0.70 -25.88
N ARG A 536 10.98 -1.76 -25.72
CA ARG A 536 10.44 -3.12 -25.50
C ARG A 536 9.93 -3.32 -24.08
N LEU A 537 10.55 -2.65 -23.11
CA LEU A 537 10.13 -2.70 -21.71
C LEU A 537 9.01 -1.71 -21.40
N GLU A 538 8.78 -0.73 -22.27
CA GLU A 538 7.74 0.29 -22.11
C GLU A 538 6.33 -0.32 -22.03
N SER A 539 6.06 -1.34 -22.84
CA SER A 539 4.77 -2.05 -22.75
C SER A 539 4.53 -2.68 -21.38
N LYS A 540 5.57 -3.29 -20.79
CA LYS A 540 5.48 -3.88 -19.43
C LYS A 540 5.28 -2.79 -18.38
N ARG A 541 6.00 -1.66 -18.53
CA ARG A 541 5.86 -0.51 -17.64
C ARG A 541 4.45 0.08 -17.71
N THR A 542 3.91 0.26 -18.90
CA THR A 542 2.53 0.75 -19.09
C THR A 542 1.51 -0.19 -18.45
N MET A 543 1.69 -1.52 -18.59
CA MET A 543 0.80 -2.50 -17.95
C MET A 543 0.93 -2.48 -16.42
N LYS A 544 2.14 -2.29 -15.89
CA LYS A 544 2.35 -2.08 -14.44
C LYS A 544 1.60 -0.84 -13.96
N GLN A 545 1.80 0.31 -14.62
CA GLN A 545 1.13 1.56 -14.27
C GLN A 545 -0.39 1.45 -14.32
N ALA A 546 -0.94 0.79 -15.34
CA ALA A 546 -2.37 0.55 -15.44
C ALA A 546 -2.92 -0.31 -14.29
N ALA A 547 -2.17 -1.33 -13.86
CA ALA A 547 -2.55 -2.16 -12.72
C ALA A 547 -2.48 -1.39 -11.40
N TYR A 548 -1.42 -0.58 -11.20
CA TYR A 548 -1.30 0.25 -10.01
C TYR A 548 -2.37 1.35 -9.96
N ALA A 549 -2.74 1.94 -11.09
CA ALA A 549 -3.87 2.88 -11.16
C ALA A 549 -5.18 2.23 -10.69
N GLN A 550 -5.45 0.99 -11.12
CA GLN A 550 -6.60 0.22 -10.65
C GLN A 550 -6.48 -0.14 -9.16
N LEU A 551 -5.27 -0.43 -8.68
CA LEU A 551 -5.02 -0.72 -7.27
C LEU A 551 -5.33 0.52 -6.41
N PHE A 552 -4.85 1.69 -6.80
CA PHE A 552 -5.10 2.95 -6.08
C PHE A 552 -6.60 3.30 -6.07
N GLU A 553 -7.30 3.08 -7.20
CA GLU A 553 -8.76 3.26 -7.27
C GLU A 553 -9.47 2.31 -6.29
N LEU A 554 -9.04 1.04 -6.26
CA LEU A 554 -9.65 0.04 -5.39
C LEU A 554 -9.38 0.34 -3.91
N MET A 555 -8.16 0.74 -3.55
CA MET A 555 -7.79 1.18 -2.21
C MET A 555 -8.68 2.35 -1.78
N PHE A 556 -8.80 3.38 -2.60
CA PHE A 556 -9.65 4.53 -2.28
C PHE A 556 -11.13 4.13 -2.08
N LYS A 557 -11.67 3.24 -2.93
CA LYS A 557 -13.06 2.77 -2.79
C LYS A 557 -13.28 1.98 -1.50
N PHE A 558 -12.32 1.14 -1.11
CA PHE A 558 -12.41 0.38 0.15
C PHE A 558 -12.26 1.29 1.37
N TRP A 559 -11.34 2.25 1.31
CA TRP A 559 -11.20 3.24 2.34
C TRP A 559 -12.48 4.07 2.51
N LEU A 560 -13.08 4.54 1.41
CA LEU A 560 -14.34 5.30 1.42
C LEU A 560 -15.51 4.49 2.02
N ALA A 561 -15.51 3.15 1.79
CA ALA A 561 -16.54 2.26 2.31
C ALA A 561 -16.43 2.00 3.82
N TYR A 562 -15.19 1.89 4.34
CA TYR A 562 -14.98 1.34 5.67
C TYR A 562 -14.29 2.27 6.67
N SER A 563 -13.68 3.37 6.24
CA SER A 563 -13.05 4.33 7.16
C SER A 563 -14.08 5.25 7.79
N ASP A 564 -14.41 5.03 9.07
CA ASP A 564 -15.41 5.84 9.79
C ASP A 564 -14.77 7.08 10.44
N GLU A 565 -13.52 6.96 10.90
CA GLU A 565 -12.82 8.03 11.58
C GLU A 565 -11.91 8.81 10.63
N PRO A 566 -11.66 10.11 10.92
CA PRO A 566 -10.65 10.89 10.19
C PRO A 566 -9.26 10.26 10.32
N ARG A 567 -8.48 10.29 9.24
CA ARG A 567 -7.12 9.77 9.20
C ARG A 567 -6.12 10.91 9.06
N PRO A 568 -5.07 10.93 9.88
CA PRO A 568 -4.01 11.92 9.73
C PRO A 568 -3.19 11.64 8.47
N ILE A 569 -2.92 12.68 7.69
CA ILE A 569 -2.04 12.66 6.54
C ILE A 569 -0.93 13.69 6.73
N SER A 570 0.26 13.36 6.29
CA SER A 570 1.38 14.29 6.31
C SER A 570 2.06 14.33 4.95
N TYR A 571 2.28 15.52 4.44
CA TYR A 571 2.94 15.70 3.15
C TYR A 571 3.82 16.94 3.15
N LYS A 572 4.71 17.03 2.18
CA LYS A 572 5.53 18.22 1.98
C LYS A 572 4.86 19.16 1.00
N ASP A 573 4.64 20.38 1.43
CA ASP A 573 4.15 21.46 0.58
C ASP A 573 5.21 21.85 -0.48
N ASN A 574 4.80 22.60 -1.50
CA ASN A 574 5.68 23.13 -2.55
C ASN A 574 6.87 23.93 -1.97
N GLU A 575 6.71 24.49 -0.79
CA GLU A 575 7.77 25.17 -0.04
C GLU A 575 8.68 24.21 0.75
N GLY A 576 8.35 22.89 0.76
CA GLY A 576 9.08 21.85 1.47
C GLY A 576 8.81 21.81 2.97
N ASN A 577 7.80 22.53 3.46
CA ASN A 577 7.34 22.41 4.83
C ASN A 577 6.46 21.17 4.97
N THR A 578 6.56 20.48 6.11
CA THR A 578 5.65 19.38 6.40
C THR A 578 4.30 19.93 6.84
N VAL A 579 3.26 19.64 6.08
CA VAL A 579 1.86 19.96 6.39
C VAL A 579 1.23 18.73 7.00
N TYR A 580 0.48 18.92 8.07
CA TYR A 580 -0.29 17.89 8.74
C TYR A 580 -1.77 18.22 8.55
N GLU A 581 -2.50 17.32 7.99
CA GLU A 581 -3.92 17.46 7.68
C GLU A 581 -4.67 16.18 8.03
N GLU A 582 -5.97 16.23 8.13
CA GLU A 582 -6.82 15.07 8.30
C GLU A 582 -7.69 14.88 7.06
N ILE A 583 -7.85 13.62 6.65
CA ILE A 583 -8.78 13.23 5.61
C ILE A 583 -9.92 12.40 6.21
N SER A 584 -11.15 12.78 5.90
CA SER A 584 -12.33 12.07 6.32
C SER A 584 -13.12 11.62 5.10
N ARG A 585 -13.80 10.47 5.18
CA ARG A 585 -14.72 10.04 4.12
C ARG A 585 -15.81 11.08 3.86
N TYR A 586 -16.22 11.84 4.87
CA TYR A 586 -17.25 12.88 4.75
C TYR A 586 -16.82 14.07 3.88
N ASP A 587 -15.52 14.24 3.62
CA ASP A 587 -15.01 15.25 2.68
C ASP A 587 -15.51 14.97 1.25
N PHE A 588 -15.83 13.70 0.94
CA PHE A 588 -16.31 13.22 -0.36
C PHE A 588 -17.83 13.11 -0.45
N LEU A 589 -18.54 13.49 0.61
CA LEU A 589 -19.99 13.51 0.61
C LEU A 589 -20.52 14.79 -0.07
N LYS A 590 -21.26 14.62 -1.14
CA LYS A 590 -21.88 15.72 -1.89
C LYS A 590 -23.40 15.62 -1.89
N GLN A 591 -24.05 16.73 -2.22
CA GLN A 591 -25.48 16.80 -2.37
C GLN A 591 -25.85 17.13 -3.81
N ASP A 592 -26.77 16.37 -4.40
CA ASP A 592 -27.31 16.65 -5.72
C ASP A 592 -28.33 17.78 -5.68
N LYS A 593 -28.74 18.27 -6.86
CA LYS A 593 -29.73 19.33 -7.04
C LYS A 593 -31.08 19.01 -6.40
N ASP A 594 -31.42 17.74 -6.28
CA ASP A 594 -32.62 17.23 -5.65
C ASP A 594 -32.52 17.10 -4.11
N GLY A 595 -31.38 17.49 -3.53
CA GLY A 595 -31.11 17.40 -2.09
C GLY A 595 -30.72 16.03 -1.59
N GLN A 596 -30.48 15.06 -2.47
CA GLN A 596 -29.99 13.72 -2.10
C GLN A 596 -28.48 13.70 -1.94
N TYR A 597 -28.01 13.02 -0.91
CA TYR A 597 -26.58 12.85 -0.67
C TYR A 597 -26.04 11.68 -1.48
N TYR A 598 -24.84 11.88 -2.04
CA TYR A 598 -24.08 10.87 -2.75
C TYR A 598 -22.58 11.00 -2.45
N TRP A 599 -21.84 9.93 -2.66
CA TRP A 599 -20.41 9.91 -2.50
C TRP A 599 -19.72 10.19 -3.83
N GLU A 600 -18.79 11.15 -3.82
CA GLU A 600 -17.99 11.45 -5.01
C GLU A 600 -16.81 10.50 -5.06
N ASP A 601 -16.87 9.52 -5.97
CA ASP A 601 -15.82 8.53 -6.22
C ASP A 601 -15.23 8.63 -7.63
N GLN A 602 -15.69 9.59 -8.42
CA GLN A 602 -15.35 9.71 -9.82
C GLN A 602 -14.05 10.49 -10.05
N PHE A 603 -12.96 9.94 -9.57
CA PHE A 603 -11.59 10.42 -9.85
C PHE A 603 -10.92 9.58 -10.92
N LEU A 604 -9.94 10.14 -11.60
CA LEU A 604 -9.08 9.44 -12.54
C LEU A 604 -7.77 9.11 -11.83
N PHE A 605 -7.55 7.82 -11.60
CA PHE A 605 -6.33 7.33 -10.98
C PHE A 605 -5.30 7.01 -12.06
N GLY A 606 -4.06 7.32 -11.78
CA GLY A 606 -2.91 7.09 -12.63
C GLY A 606 -1.64 6.97 -11.83
N CYS A 607 -0.53 6.84 -12.52
CA CYS A 607 0.79 6.87 -11.92
C CYS A 607 1.56 8.09 -12.44
N ASP A 608 2.36 8.69 -11.59
CA ASP A 608 3.22 9.78 -12.01
C ASP A 608 4.41 9.22 -12.81
N ASP A 609 4.44 9.57 -14.10
CA ASP A 609 5.51 9.19 -15.03
C ASP A 609 6.76 10.06 -14.88
N SER A 610 6.70 11.11 -14.07
CA SER A 610 7.76 12.09 -13.94
C SER A 610 9.03 11.55 -13.25
N ALA A 611 8.95 10.37 -12.62
CA ALA A 611 10.13 9.71 -12.08
C ALA A 611 10.87 8.92 -13.19
N PRO A 612 11.90 9.48 -13.83
CA PRO A 612 12.66 8.75 -14.84
C PRO A 612 13.32 7.52 -14.23
N LEU A 613 13.42 6.44 -15.02
CA LEU A 613 14.20 5.25 -14.67
C LEU A 613 15.57 5.67 -14.10
N ALA A 614 16.04 4.99 -13.07
CA ALA A 614 17.30 5.34 -12.40
C ALA A 614 18.48 5.47 -13.40
N SER A 615 18.47 4.67 -14.47
CA SER A 615 19.44 4.74 -15.57
C SER A 615 19.33 6.02 -16.42
N ASN A 616 18.15 6.63 -16.51
CA ASN A 616 17.94 7.87 -17.27
C ASN A 616 18.13 9.13 -16.42
N ARG A 617 18.09 9.03 -15.10
CA ARG A 617 18.26 10.20 -14.21
C ARG A 617 19.60 10.88 -14.41
N GLU A 618 20.67 10.10 -14.51
CA GLU A 618 22.01 10.63 -14.69
C GLU A 618 22.15 11.34 -16.04
N ALA A 619 21.58 10.79 -17.10
CA ALA A 619 21.52 11.43 -18.41
C ALA A 619 20.69 12.72 -18.36
N MET A 620 19.55 12.73 -17.71
CA MET A 620 18.70 13.91 -17.54
C MET A 620 19.37 14.98 -16.67
N TRP A 621 20.11 14.58 -15.63
CA TRP A 621 20.92 15.52 -14.84
C TRP A 621 22.04 16.16 -15.67
N GLN A 622 22.69 15.39 -16.56
CA GLN A 622 23.70 15.89 -17.46
C GLN A 622 23.09 16.83 -18.52
N GLU A 623 21.95 16.47 -19.09
CA GLU A 623 21.21 17.32 -20.03
C GLU A 623 20.76 18.64 -19.39
N THR A 624 20.19 18.56 -18.18
CA THR A 624 19.76 19.75 -17.42
C THR A 624 20.94 20.66 -17.12
N ARG A 625 22.11 20.10 -16.76
CA ARG A 625 23.35 20.87 -16.57
C ARG A 625 23.83 21.49 -17.89
N MET A 626 23.72 20.76 -18.99
CA MET A 626 24.09 21.27 -20.31
C MET A 626 23.16 22.41 -20.74
N ASN A 627 21.86 22.28 -20.47
CA ASN A 627 20.86 23.32 -20.72
C ASN A 627 21.14 24.60 -19.91
N LEU A 628 21.62 24.48 -18.67
CA LEU A 628 22.09 25.64 -17.91
C LEU A 628 23.31 26.26 -18.55
N GLN A 629 24.32 25.47 -18.95
CA GLN A 629 25.56 25.97 -19.59
C GLN A 629 25.31 26.63 -20.93
N THR A 630 24.36 26.12 -21.71
CA THR A 630 23.98 26.68 -23.02
C THR A 630 23.05 27.90 -22.91
N GLY A 631 22.60 28.25 -21.70
CA GLY A 631 21.71 29.38 -21.49
C GLY A 631 20.25 29.10 -21.84
N ALA A 632 19.84 27.84 -21.96
CA ALA A 632 18.46 27.47 -22.28
C ALA A 632 17.45 27.89 -21.20
N PHE A 633 17.89 28.00 -19.93
CA PHE A 633 17.10 28.52 -18.81
C PHE A 633 17.20 30.03 -18.61
N GLY A 634 18.06 30.72 -19.38
CA GLY A 634 18.38 32.12 -19.22
C GLY A 634 19.87 32.35 -18.88
N ASP A 635 20.19 33.51 -18.30
CA ASP A 635 21.58 33.82 -17.91
C ASP A 635 22.01 32.90 -16.75
N PRO A 636 23.04 32.05 -16.91
CA PRO A 636 23.53 31.16 -15.88
C PRO A 636 24.01 31.83 -14.59
N SER A 637 24.29 33.12 -14.63
CA SER A 637 24.71 33.92 -13.46
C SER A 637 23.55 34.53 -12.68
N SER A 638 22.33 34.50 -13.21
CA SER A 638 21.13 35.00 -12.57
C SER A 638 20.64 34.08 -11.46
N THR A 639 20.31 34.65 -10.29
CA THR A 639 19.75 33.89 -9.17
C THR A 639 18.41 33.22 -9.54
N GLU A 640 17.60 33.88 -10.36
CA GLU A 640 16.31 33.33 -10.84
C GLU A 640 16.52 32.12 -11.74
N THR A 641 17.46 32.16 -12.66
CA THR A 641 17.84 31.03 -13.53
C THR A 641 18.37 29.85 -12.71
N LEU A 642 19.16 30.11 -11.69
CA LEU A 642 19.65 29.07 -10.78
C LEU A 642 18.54 28.44 -9.95
N ILE A 643 17.55 29.20 -9.50
CA ILE A 643 16.37 28.66 -8.80
C ILE A 643 15.58 27.74 -9.75
N LEU A 644 15.33 28.16 -11.00
CA LEU A 644 14.65 27.35 -12.00
C LEU A 644 15.44 26.05 -12.29
N PHE A 645 16.75 26.14 -12.43
CA PHE A 645 17.62 24.97 -12.62
C PHE A 645 17.53 24.00 -11.44
N TRP A 646 17.66 24.49 -10.20
CA TRP A 646 17.58 23.62 -9.03
C TRP A 646 16.18 23.09 -8.78
N SER A 647 15.12 23.81 -9.21
CA SER A 647 13.75 23.28 -9.22
C SER A 647 13.62 22.09 -10.16
N LYS A 648 14.21 22.18 -11.38
CA LYS A 648 14.24 21.05 -12.31
C LYS A 648 15.10 19.88 -11.81
N MET A 649 16.20 20.16 -11.14
CA MET A 649 17.04 19.12 -10.53
C MET A 649 16.33 18.44 -9.34
N GLU A 650 15.47 19.17 -8.61
CA GLU A 650 14.62 18.64 -7.54
C GLU A 650 13.54 17.72 -8.11
N GLU A 651 12.86 18.10 -9.19
CA GLU A 651 11.93 17.25 -9.91
C GLU A 651 12.58 15.93 -10.39
N LEU A 652 13.86 16.00 -10.76
CA LEU A 652 14.67 14.86 -11.14
C LEU A 652 15.29 14.10 -9.95
N HIS A 653 14.91 14.44 -8.73
CA HIS A 653 15.36 13.80 -7.49
C HIS A 653 16.89 13.86 -7.30
N TYR A 654 17.52 14.98 -7.67
CA TYR A 654 18.95 15.17 -7.45
C TYR A 654 19.22 15.41 -5.95
N PRO A 655 20.16 14.65 -5.33
CA PRO A 655 20.45 14.79 -3.91
C PRO A 655 20.85 16.21 -3.52
N GLY A 656 20.18 16.81 -2.54
CA GLY A 656 20.47 18.16 -2.05
C GLY A 656 19.93 19.31 -2.92
N ALA A 657 19.20 19.04 -4.00
CA ALA A 657 18.64 20.08 -4.88
C ALA A 657 17.67 21.00 -4.15
N GLY A 658 16.77 20.45 -3.33
CA GLY A 658 15.80 21.23 -2.57
C GLY A 658 16.42 22.16 -1.53
N GLU A 659 17.50 21.73 -0.86
CA GLU A 659 18.22 22.60 0.09
C GLU A 659 18.91 23.76 -0.62
N THR A 660 19.53 23.49 -1.77
CA THR A 660 20.20 24.52 -2.58
C THR A 660 19.20 25.54 -3.13
N LYS A 661 18.05 25.08 -3.61
CA LYS A 661 16.93 25.92 -4.07
C LYS A 661 16.46 26.87 -2.97
N LYS A 662 16.15 26.33 -1.77
CA LYS A 662 15.72 27.12 -0.61
C LYS A 662 16.77 28.19 -0.20
N TYR A 663 18.04 27.84 -0.27
CA TYR A 663 19.10 28.80 0.00
C TYR A 663 19.10 29.96 -1.00
N LEU A 664 18.93 29.65 -2.31
CA LEU A 664 18.89 30.67 -3.36
C LEU A 664 17.61 31.51 -3.28
N GLU A 665 16.48 30.97 -2.95
CA GLU A 665 15.23 31.71 -2.74
C GLU A 665 15.34 32.69 -1.58
N LYS A 666 15.90 32.25 -0.44
CA LYS A 666 16.21 33.17 0.69
C LYS A 666 17.15 34.30 0.30
N ARG A 667 18.15 33.97 -0.51
CA ARG A 667 19.10 34.99 -1.01
C ARG A 667 18.39 35.98 -1.94
N LEU A 668 17.55 35.53 -2.86
CA LEU A 668 16.77 36.39 -3.74
C LEU A 668 15.84 37.32 -2.94
N GLN A 669 15.15 36.78 -1.94
CA GLN A 669 14.30 37.55 -1.03
C GLN A 669 15.08 38.64 -0.29
N GLN A 670 16.28 38.32 0.19
CA GLN A 670 17.16 39.31 0.85
C GLN A 670 17.64 40.36 -0.13
N GLU A 671 17.98 40.01 -1.36
CA GLU A 671 18.37 40.95 -2.42
C GLU A 671 17.22 41.88 -2.80
N GLN A 672 16.01 41.35 -2.94
CA GLN A 672 14.78 42.15 -3.18
C GLN A 672 14.48 43.11 -2.01
N GLN A 673 14.59 42.64 -0.76
CA GLN A 673 14.43 43.50 0.42
C GLN A 673 15.46 44.61 0.47
N ARG A 674 16.72 44.32 0.17
CA ARG A 674 17.80 45.34 0.12
C ARG A 674 17.57 46.36 -1.00
N ALA A 675 17.10 45.88 -2.18
CA ALA A 675 16.76 46.75 -3.31
C ALA A 675 15.56 47.68 -2.96
N ALA A 676 14.52 47.14 -2.32
CA ALA A 676 13.38 47.94 -1.84
C ALA A 676 13.79 48.98 -0.78
N GLN A 677 14.66 48.61 0.15
CA GLN A 677 15.19 49.54 1.16
C GLN A 677 16.05 50.63 0.50
N ALA A 678 16.88 50.26 -0.50
CA ALA A 678 17.68 51.23 -1.23
C ALA A 678 16.81 52.21 -2.03
N GLN A 679 15.74 51.73 -2.67
CA GLN A 679 14.76 52.61 -3.33
C GLN A 679 14.04 53.53 -2.36
N GLN A 680 13.60 53.03 -1.21
CA GLN A 680 12.99 53.87 -0.17
C GLN A 680 13.96 54.96 0.34
N MET A 681 15.22 54.59 0.52
CA MET A 681 16.25 55.55 0.94
C MET A 681 16.51 56.61 -0.13
N GLN A 682 16.53 56.23 -1.42
CA GLN A 682 16.63 57.17 -2.54
C GLN A 682 15.44 58.14 -2.61
N ILE A 683 14.21 57.63 -2.43
CA ILE A 683 13.00 58.46 -2.38
C ILE A 683 13.05 59.45 -1.19
N GLN A 684 13.51 58.97 -0.02
CA GLN A 684 13.71 59.86 1.15
C GLN A 684 14.75 60.95 0.89
N LEU A 685 15.89 60.59 0.27
CA LEU A 685 16.91 61.56 -0.11
C LEU A 685 16.40 62.59 -1.12
N GLN A 686 15.60 62.19 -2.11
CA GLN A 686 14.98 63.10 -3.05
C GLN A 686 13.97 64.05 -2.39
N LEU A 687 13.14 63.52 -1.48
CA LEU A 687 12.21 64.34 -0.69
C LEU A 687 12.93 65.37 0.18
N LEU A 688 14.02 64.96 0.83
CA LEU A 688 14.86 65.85 1.62
C LEU A 688 15.55 66.92 0.79
N ALA A 689 16.02 66.59 -0.41
CA ALA A 689 16.55 67.53 -1.38
C ALA A 689 15.51 68.55 -1.86
N MET A 690 14.29 68.13 -2.17
CA MET A 690 13.18 69.02 -2.49
C MET A 690 12.78 69.96 -1.32
N GLN A 691 12.74 69.44 -0.10
CA GLN A 691 12.49 70.27 1.08
C GLN A 691 13.58 71.31 1.30
N ASN A 692 14.85 70.94 1.10
CA ASN A 692 15.97 71.88 1.21
C ASN A 692 15.92 72.96 0.12
N GLN A 693 15.49 72.58 -1.13
CA GLN A 693 15.31 73.50 -2.23
C GLN A 693 14.17 74.52 -1.95
N GLN A 694 13.03 74.02 -1.41
CA GLN A 694 11.92 74.88 -0.97
C GLN A 694 12.29 75.79 0.18
N ARG A 695 13.09 75.34 1.18
CA ARG A 695 13.64 76.18 2.25
C ARG A 695 14.57 77.20 1.68
N GLY A 696 15.43 76.83 0.72
CA GLY A 696 16.34 77.81 0.07
C GLY A 696 15.58 78.91 -0.68
N GLN A 697 14.48 78.52 -1.40
CA GLN A 697 13.61 79.49 -2.07
C GLN A 697 12.84 80.40 -1.06
N GLN A 698 12.36 79.83 0.04
CA GLN A 698 11.71 80.63 1.11
C GLN A 698 12.69 81.57 1.78
N LEU A 699 13.92 81.18 2.07
CA LEU A 699 14.96 82.04 2.62
C LEU A 699 15.42 83.11 1.62
N GLY A 700 15.49 82.78 0.32
CA GLY A 700 15.75 83.76 -0.75
C GLY A 700 14.63 84.80 -0.88
N ALA A 701 13.35 84.38 -0.77
CA ALA A 701 12.18 85.26 -0.81
C ALA A 701 12.12 86.20 0.45
N VAL A 702 12.53 85.72 1.64
CA VAL A 702 12.64 86.52 2.85
C VAL A 702 13.80 87.52 2.75
N ALA A 703 14.94 87.14 2.18
CA ALA A 703 16.07 88.06 1.96
C ALA A 703 15.74 89.13 0.90
N ALA A 704 15.03 88.81 -0.14
CA ALA A 704 14.53 89.72 -1.18
C ALA A 704 13.48 90.74 -0.60
N ASN A 705 12.62 90.29 0.33
CA ASN A 705 11.73 91.24 1.04
C ASN A 705 12.38 92.12 2.06
N GLN A 706 13.51 91.72 2.64
CA GLN A 706 14.29 92.59 3.56
C GLN A 706 15.13 93.59 2.78
N SER A 707 15.56 93.33 1.57
CA SER A 707 16.30 94.33 0.77
C SER A 707 15.42 95.43 0.16
N ASN A 708 14.07 95.21 0.07
CA ASN A 708 13.11 96.22 -0.41
C ASN A 708 12.57 97.12 0.70
N GLN A 709 13.02 97.04 1.95
CA GLN A 709 12.68 97.90 3.06
C GLN A 709 13.84 98.80 3.56
N ALA A 710 14.72 99.23 2.67
CA ALA A 710 15.68 100.29 3.02
C ALA A 710 14.95 101.65 2.89
N PRO A 711 14.91 102.45 3.94
CA PRO A 711 14.20 103.69 3.87
C PRO A 711 14.99 104.73 3.08
N THR A 712 14.34 105.28 2.03
CA THR A 712 14.76 106.57 1.46
C THR A 712 14.46 107.68 2.49
N GLY A 713 15.47 108.23 3.12
CA GLY A 713 15.32 109.36 4.05
C GLY A 713 16.54 110.23 4.00
N ALA A 714 16.36 111.43 3.36
CA ALA A 714 17.08 112.71 3.33
C ALA A 714 18.35 112.79 2.58
#